data_0f1199e87f49aa130b403f4d20873710
#
_entry.id   0f1199e87f49aa130b403f4d20873710
#
_cell.length_a   1.000
_cell.length_b   1.000
_cell.length_c   1.000
_cell.angle_alpha   90.00
_cell.angle_beta   90.00
_cell.angle_gamma   90.00
#
_symmetry.space_group_name_H-M   'P 1'
#
loop_
_entity.id
_entity.type
_entity.pdbx_description
1 polymer ?
#
loop_
_entity_poly.entity_id
_entity_poly.type
_entity_poly.pdbx_seq_one_letter_code
_entity_poly.pdbx_strand_id
1 'polypeptide(L)'
;MSLRPLLEIAAEDERLQALGARLHGAGRRSGMETVPASATLRPLLLATLLEDERGLAGRPALLVGADDRSARDLAADLRAYLAPRRVRLYPSRGTGYASHVTPPPHLVGLRIDALEALSGARSERHSLMNSGAERDRVGVPGERHSLGDAVVVASATALAEAVPDASLRPDGFSLSVGDEIDLDEVARDLVAAGYERVEQVTERGQFALRGGILDAFPATEERAVRIELFGDEIESMRWFSTFTQRSLGDAERVELAPAAELDLEHRELAELAALEAAERGEEAPSPVEVLPLEHFGAPLDLVPERAATVLVGPEEIEPALRDHWEDATAAMHAHDARRLYVDVTAPLGARAVLALTGSGDLEGDSFRAGRAESPARSLGEAEAELEKLVRSGYRTVVAFDSRGAAERSRYGLERLDASLLDGGRLSTEPGLTFAEGRLREGFVSPELRLAVYPFGRLVHRRRRSAAQRAPAAGRRMLAFSDLRVGDYVVHEDHGVARFAGFETRQVGGVTRDYLYLEYKGEDRVYVPTDQLAKLSRYLGAGAEPALSALGGKRWQNVKARARRAAGALAGELLNLYAERRTRRGHAFPPDGEWQVQMEAAFPYRETADQIEAIEAVKGDMESEQPMDRLLCGDVGFGKTEVALRAAVKAASDGKQTMMLAPTTILAQQHFGTFRERLAELPFTLDWVSRLRRPAEVKEALRRFEAGELDVLIGTHRLLSRDVRAGDLGLLIVDEEQRFGVKQKELLRQLKLKVDVLALSATPIPRTLQISLAGLRDISTIETPPEGRRPVRTYVGPYDEDLV
;
A
#
# COMPACT_ATOMS: atom_id res chain seq x y z
N MET A 1 27.35 -0.67 0.49
CA MET A 1 27.87 -1.33 -0.72
C MET A 1 26.78 -1.31 -1.76
N SER A 2 27.08 -1.33 -3.04
CA SER A 2 26.08 -1.21 -4.11
C SER A 2 26.44 -2.17 -5.24
N LEU A 3 25.47 -2.41 -6.10
CA LEU A 3 25.68 -3.17 -7.34
C LEU A 3 26.40 -2.35 -8.43
N ARG A 4 26.94 -1.18 -8.07
CA ARG A 4 27.63 -0.26 -8.99
C ARG A 4 28.75 -0.92 -9.83
N PRO A 5 29.56 -1.85 -9.29
CA PRO A 5 30.58 -2.52 -10.11
C PRO A 5 30.02 -3.31 -11.31
N LEU A 6 28.73 -3.64 -11.32
CA LEU A 6 28.07 -4.27 -12.48
C LEU A 6 27.94 -3.32 -13.67
N LEU A 7 27.96 -2.01 -13.44
CA LEU A 7 27.90 -0.99 -14.50
C LEU A 7 29.12 -1.04 -15.41
N GLU A 8 30.30 -1.39 -14.86
CA GLU A 8 31.55 -1.53 -15.66
C GLU A 8 31.40 -2.60 -16.73
N ILE A 9 30.68 -3.70 -16.40
CA ILE A 9 30.44 -4.80 -17.35
C ILE A 9 29.49 -4.35 -18.47
N ALA A 10 28.44 -3.65 -18.12
CA ALA A 10 27.50 -3.15 -19.12
C ALA A 10 28.12 -2.05 -19.97
N ALA A 11 29.04 -1.24 -19.41
CA ALA A 11 29.78 -0.21 -20.13
C ALA A 11 30.77 -0.77 -21.15
N GLU A 12 31.19 -2.04 -21.06
CA GLU A 12 32.02 -2.72 -22.06
C GLU A 12 31.25 -3.14 -23.31
N ASP A 13 29.92 -3.17 -23.29
CA ASP A 13 29.08 -3.54 -24.44
C ASP A 13 29.14 -2.45 -25.53
N GLU A 14 29.66 -2.81 -26.70
CA GLU A 14 29.86 -1.89 -27.84
C GLU A 14 28.54 -1.21 -28.29
N ARG A 15 27.43 -1.89 -28.20
CA ARG A 15 26.09 -1.34 -28.55
C ARG A 15 25.66 -0.28 -27.55
N LEU A 16 25.91 -0.50 -26.26
CA LEU A 16 25.60 0.48 -25.22
C LEU A 16 26.51 1.71 -25.33
N GLN A 17 27.80 1.51 -25.66
CA GLN A 17 28.72 2.60 -25.95
C GLN A 17 28.28 3.41 -27.19
N ALA A 18 27.86 2.71 -28.25
CA ALA A 18 27.34 3.37 -29.44
C ALA A 18 26.06 4.16 -29.16
N LEU A 19 25.13 3.60 -28.35
CA LEU A 19 23.94 4.30 -27.90
C LEU A 19 24.31 5.54 -27.05
N GLY A 20 25.20 5.40 -26.09
CA GLY A 20 25.72 6.52 -25.30
C GLY A 20 26.30 7.64 -26.17
N ALA A 21 27.11 7.31 -27.14
CA ALA A 21 27.69 8.30 -28.08
C ALA A 21 26.62 9.04 -28.91
N ARG A 22 25.55 8.34 -29.35
CA ARG A 22 24.43 8.97 -30.05
C ARG A 22 23.67 9.94 -29.11
N LEU A 23 23.43 9.53 -27.86
CA LEU A 23 22.75 10.36 -26.85
C LEU A 23 23.56 11.57 -26.42
N HIS A 24 24.89 11.45 -26.35
CA HIS A 24 25.79 12.57 -26.05
C HIS A 24 25.84 13.60 -27.19
N GLY A 25 25.87 13.13 -28.43
CA GLY A 25 25.88 13.97 -29.63
C GLY A 25 24.53 14.53 -30.02
N ALA A 26 23.44 13.97 -29.48
CA ALA A 26 22.08 14.39 -29.73
C ALA A 26 21.77 15.71 -29.02
N GLY A 27 22.20 16.82 -29.56
CA GLY A 27 21.57 18.12 -29.33
C GLY A 27 20.10 18.08 -29.79
N ARG A 28 19.26 18.99 -29.29
CA ARG A 28 17.79 19.14 -29.51
C ARG A 28 17.26 18.93 -30.95
N ARG A 29 18.08 18.66 -31.94
CA ARG A 29 17.71 18.46 -33.36
C ARG A 29 17.72 16.98 -33.81
N SER A 30 18.21 16.08 -32.98
CA SER A 30 18.19 14.64 -33.25
C SER A 30 16.94 14.06 -32.61
N GLY A 31 16.13 13.32 -33.36
CA GLY A 31 14.92 12.70 -32.83
C GLY A 31 15.17 11.75 -31.66
N MET A 32 14.11 11.33 -30.98
CA MET A 32 14.16 10.37 -29.87
C MET A 32 14.74 9.03 -30.35
N GLU A 33 15.78 8.54 -29.69
CA GLU A 33 16.30 7.18 -29.91
C GLU A 33 15.33 6.16 -29.30
N THR A 34 14.92 5.16 -30.06
CA THR A 34 14.04 4.09 -29.57
C THR A 34 14.78 2.77 -29.57
N VAL A 35 14.88 2.13 -28.42
CA VAL A 35 15.70 0.93 -28.23
C VAL A 35 14.87 -0.17 -27.53
N PRO A 36 14.72 -1.35 -28.15
CA PRO A 36 14.14 -2.51 -27.49
C PRO A 36 15.01 -3.03 -26.35
N ALA A 37 14.44 -3.11 -25.15
CA ALA A 37 15.15 -3.63 -23.98
C ALA A 37 14.21 -4.43 -23.08
N SER A 38 14.65 -5.63 -22.69
CA SER A 38 13.92 -6.46 -21.71
C SER A 38 13.72 -5.68 -20.40
N ALA A 39 12.51 -5.71 -19.84
CA ALA A 39 12.12 -4.92 -18.68
C ALA A 39 13.10 -5.10 -17.48
N THR A 40 13.56 -6.34 -17.25
CA THR A 40 14.49 -6.67 -16.16
C THR A 40 15.89 -6.11 -16.36
N LEU A 41 16.27 -5.77 -17.59
CA LEU A 41 17.60 -5.22 -17.92
C LEU A 41 17.61 -3.68 -17.94
N ARG A 42 16.47 -3.04 -18.14
CA ARG A 42 16.34 -1.56 -18.24
C ARG A 42 17.01 -0.81 -17.09
N PRO A 43 16.89 -1.22 -15.79
CA PRO A 43 17.54 -0.50 -14.70
C PRO A 43 19.08 -0.49 -14.82
N LEU A 44 19.70 -1.62 -15.22
CA LEU A 44 21.15 -1.70 -15.42
C LEU A 44 21.60 -0.80 -16.59
N LEU A 45 20.91 -0.86 -17.72
CA LEU A 45 21.23 -0.04 -18.89
C LEU A 45 21.12 1.45 -18.59
N LEU A 46 20.05 1.86 -17.92
CA LEU A 46 19.83 3.25 -17.52
C LEU A 46 20.90 3.72 -16.53
N ALA A 47 21.20 2.91 -15.52
CA ALA A 47 22.24 3.25 -14.55
C ALA A 47 23.60 3.41 -15.22
N THR A 48 23.93 2.54 -16.19
CA THR A 48 25.19 2.63 -16.95
C THR A 48 25.24 3.90 -17.79
N LEU A 49 24.17 4.23 -18.53
CA LEU A 49 24.12 5.45 -19.34
C LEU A 49 24.19 6.73 -18.49
N LEU A 50 23.65 6.72 -17.27
CA LEU A 50 23.67 7.84 -16.34
C LEU A 50 25.04 8.07 -15.68
N GLU A 51 25.90 7.05 -15.65
CA GLU A 51 27.28 7.14 -15.10
C GLU A 51 28.33 7.26 -16.21
N ASP A 52 27.98 7.00 -17.46
CA ASP A 52 28.92 7.11 -18.59
C ASP A 52 29.05 8.56 -19.07
N GLU A 53 30.27 9.09 -19.04
CA GLU A 53 30.60 10.43 -19.54
C GLU A 53 30.29 10.61 -21.04
N ARG A 54 30.28 9.51 -21.79
CA ARG A 54 29.89 9.49 -23.22
C ARG A 54 28.37 9.31 -23.40
N GLY A 55 27.60 9.15 -22.30
CA GLY A 55 26.18 8.95 -22.29
C GLY A 55 25.43 10.16 -21.74
N LEU A 56 24.80 9.96 -20.61
CA LEU A 56 23.94 10.95 -19.95
C LEU A 56 24.55 11.53 -18.66
N ALA A 57 25.79 11.15 -18.31
CA ALA A 57 26.45 11.66 -17.11
C ALA A 57 26.56 13.20 -17.11
N GLY A 58 26.48 13.80 -15.92
CA GLY A 58 26.55 15.26 -15.76
C GLY A 58 25.28 16.04 -16.21
N ARG A 59 24.22 15.36 -16.62
CA ARG A 59 22.92 15.96 -16.95
C ARG A 59 21.88 15.55 -15.90
N PRO A 60 20.99 16.45 -15.46
CA PRO A 60 19.80 16.03 -14.72
C PRO A 60 19.01 15.03 -15.56
N ALA A 61 18.46 13.99 -14.94
CA ALA A 61 17.73 12.97 -15.66
C ALA A 61 16.30 12.82 -15.10
N LEU A 62 15.33 12.79 -15.99
CA LEU A 62 13.94 12.47 -15.72
C LEU A 62 13.60 11.16 -16.42
N LEU A 63 13.37 10.10 -15.64
CA LEU A 63 12.99 8.78 -16.13
C LEU A 63 11.50 8.59 -15.92
N VAL A 64 10.75 8.34 -16.98
CA VAL A 64 9.27 8.32 -16.93
C VAL A 64 8.75 6.91 -17.17
N GLY A 65 8.12 6.31 -16.16
CA GLY A 65 7.31 5.09 -16.28
C GLY A 65 5.82 5.40 -16.49
N ALA A 66 5.03 4.40 -16.76
CA ALA A 66 3.60 4.57 -17.04
C ALA A 66 2.81 5.03 -15.81
N ASP A 67 2.96 4.33 -14.71
CA ASP A 67 2.22 4.51 -13.46
C ASP A 67 3.16 4.54 -12.24
N ASP A 68 2.60 4.82 -11.07
CA ASP A 68 3.35 4.92 -9.81
C ASP A 68 4.01 3.60 -9.40
N ARG A 69 3.47 2.48 -9.82
CA ARG A 69 4.05 1.17 -9.53
C ARG A 69 5.33 0.98 -10.33
N SER A 70 5.26 1.19 -11.65
CA SER A 70 6.40 1.06 -12.55
C SER A 70 7.51 2.07 -12.19
N ALA A 71 7.14 3.31 -11.86
CA ALA A 71 8.09 4.33 -11.42
C ALA A 71 8.77 3.96 -10.09
N ARG A 72 8.02 3.49 -9.10
CA ARG A 72 8.55 3.06 -7.81
C ARG A 72 9.48 1.86 -7.95
N ASP A 73 9.10 0.91 -8.78
CA ASP A 73 9.87 -0.29 -9.06
C ASP A 73 11.20 0.05 -9.72
N LEU A 74 11.17 0.89 -10.74
CA LEU A 74 12.38 1.40 -11.42
C LEU A 74 13.28 2.19 -10.47
N ALA A 75 12.72 3.08 -9.65
CA ALA A 75 13.49 3.86 -8.68
C ALA A 75 14.18 2.97 -7.64
N ALA A 76 13.51 1.90 -7.19
CA ALA A 76 14.08 0.95 -6.23
C ALA A 76 15.27 0.19 -6.82
N ASP A 77 15.15 -0.30 -8.05
CA ASP A 77 16.23 -1.02 -8.73
C ASP A 77 17.40 -0.09 -9.08
N LEU A 78 17.13 1.14 -9.54
CA LEU A 78 18.16 2.12 -9.81
C LEU A 78 18.97 2.50 -8.57
N ARG A 79 18.34 2.61 -7.40
CA ARG A 79 19.04 2.86 -6.12
C ARG A 79 20.09 1.79 -5.82
N ALA A 80 19.83 0.53 -6.18
CA ALA A 80 20.76 -0.55 -5.96
C ALA A 80 22.02 -0.41 -6.84
N TYR A 81 21.89 0.12 -8.06
CA TYR A 81 23.01 0.31 -8.98
C TYR A 81 23.74 1.65 -8.80
N LEU A 82 23.01 2.73 -8.48
CA LEU A 82 23.56 4.09 -8.48
C LEU A 82 24.09 4.55 -7.12
N ALA A 83 23.79 3.82 -6.02
CA ALA A 83 24.28 4.23 -4.70
C ALA A 83 25.80 4.50 -4.69
N PRO A 84 26.28 5.61 -4.07
CA PRO A 84 25.58 6.51 -3.16
C PRO A 84 24.75 7.64 -3.83
N ARG A 85 24.75 7.74 -5.18
CA ARG A 85 23.98 8.74 -5.91
C ARG A 85 22.48 8.59 -5.59
N ARG A 86 21.83 9.70 -5.23
CA ARG A 86 20.40 9.69 -4.85
C ARG A 86 19.51 9.55 -6.08
N VAL A 87 18.55 8.61 -5.99
CA VAL A 87 17.46 8.44 -6.96
C VAL A 87 16.16 8.86 -6.28
N ARG A 88 15.57 9.94 -6.79
CA ARG A 88 14.33 10.49 -6.27
C ARG A 88 13.12 9.92 -7.00
N LEU A 89 12.01 9.82 -6.31
CA LEU A 89 10.74 9.39 -6.87
C LEU A 89 9.76 10.57 -6.90
N TYR A 90 9.15 10.81 -8.05
CA TYR A 90 8.05 11.75 -8.21
C TYR A 90 6.75 10.96 -8.43
N PRO A 91 5.98 10.64 -7.36
CA PRO A 91 4.75 9.85 -7.42
C PRO A 91 3.54 10.73 -7.72
N SER A 92 2.40 10.10 -8.02
CA SER A 92 1.10 10.77 -8.02
C SER A 92 0.76 11.31 -6.63
N ARG A 93 -0.11 12.30 -6.59
CA ARG A 93 -0.59 12.96 -5.36
C ARG A 93 -1.26 11.98 -4.38
N GLY A 94 -1.76 10.86 -4.88
CA GLY A 94 -2.41 9.82 -4.08
C GLY A 94 -3.85 10.11 -3.70
N THR A 95 -4.28 11.37 -3.81
CA THR A 95 -5.66 11.82 -3.63
C THR A 95 -6.04 12.71 -4.82
N GLY A 96 -7.23 12.53 -5.38
CA GLY A 96 -7.72 13.41 -6.45
C GLY A 96 -7.93 14.84 -5.95
N TYR A 97 -7.85 15.82 -6.84
CA TYR A 97 -8.10 17.24 -6.50
C TYR A 97 -9.54 17.52 -6.04
N ALA A 98 -10.50 16.71 -6.45
CA ALA A 98 -11.87 16.74 -5.95
C ALA A 98 -12.04 16.14 -4.55
N SER A 99 -10.98 15.61 -3.95
CA SER A 99 -11.03 14.98 -2.64
C SER A 99 -10.86 16.02 -1.53
N HIS A 100 -11.67 15.94 -0.50
CA HIS A 100 -11.51 16.71 0.74
C HIS A 100 -10.36 16.17 1.63
N VAL A 101 -9.75 15.07 1.25
CA VAL A 101 -8.63 14.46 1.96
C VAL A 101 -7.33 15.06 1.45
N THR A 102 -6.56 15.65 2.34
CA THR A 102 -5.23 16.17 2.02
C THR A 102 -4.29 15.03 1.61
N PRO A 103 -3.37 15.27 0.66
CA PRO A 103 -2.39 14.27 0.29
C PRO A 103 -1.54 13.82 1.48
N PRO A 104 -1.15 12.54 1.54
CA PRO A 104 -0.27 12.07 2.60
C PRO A 104 1.08 12.81 2.60
N PRO A 105 1.60 13.25 3.76
CA PRO A 105 2.85 14.02 3.87
C PRO A 105 4.03 13.44 3.10
N HIS A 106 4.15 12.10 3.07
CA HIS A 106 5.24 11.43 2.37
C HIS A 106 5.16 11.55 0.84
N LEU A 107 3.97 11.60 0.27
CA LEU A 107 3.82 11.81 -1.18
C LEU A 107 4.12 13.26 -1.53
N VAL A 108 3.65 14.20 -0.72
CA VAL A 108 3.94 15.63 -0.89
C VAL A 108 5.45 15.88 -0.84
N GLY A 109 6.12 15.39 0.20
CA GLY A 109 7.56 15.56 0.37
C GLY A 109 8.37 14.98 -0.79
N LEU A 110 8.02 13.78 -1.27
CA LEU A 110 8.68 13.16 -2.42
C LEU A 110 8.50 13.98 -3.70
N ARG A 111 7.30 14.54 -3.93
CA ARG A 111 7.01 15.38 -5.11
C ARG A 111 7.84 16.66 -5.08
N ILE A 112 7.83 17.39 -3.96
CA ILE A 112 8.57 18.64 -3.84
C ILE A 112 10.07 18.41 -3.92
N ASP A 113 10.63 17.43 -3.19
CA ASP A 113 12.06 17.09 -3.24
C ASP A 113 12.54 16.75 -4.67
N ALA A 114 11.73 15.98 -5.41
CA ALA A 114 12.05 15.62 -6.79
C ALA A 114 12.04 16.82 -7.74
N LEU A 115 11.05 17.72 -7.64
CA LEU A 115 10.95 18.93 -8.47
C LEU A 115 12.07 19.93 -8.16
N GLU A 116 12.38 20.15 -6.90
CA GLU A 116 13.49 21.02 -6.48
C GLU A 116 14.82 20.51 -6.98
N ALA A 117 15.04 19.19 -6.92
CA ALA A 117 16.27 18.58 -7.43
C ALA A 117 16.44 18.77 -8.95
N LEU A 118 15.36 18.73 -9.72
CA LEU A 118 15.38 18.96 -11.17
C LEU A 118 15.58 20.44 -11.51
N SER A 119 14.85 21.32 -10.85
CA SER A 119 14.89 22.77 -11.13
C SER A 119 16.17 23.45 -10.65
N GLY A 120 16.86 22.87 -9.66
CA GLY A 120 18.02 23.48 -9.02
C GLY A 120 17.69 24.64 -8.06
N ALA A 121 16.43 24.83 -7.75
CA ALA A 121 15.95 25.94 -6.92
C ALA A 121 16.46 25.90 -5.47
N ARG A 122 16.87 24.72 -4.99
CA ARG A 122 17.40 24.51 -3.64
C ARG A 122 18.71 25.23 -3.34
N SER A 123 19.49 25.60 -4.37
CA SER A 123 20.83 26.15 -4.19
C SER A 123 20.86 27.60 -3.70
N GLU A 124 19.83 28.39 -3.98
CA GLU A 124 19.84 29.84 -3.70
C GLU A 124 19.17 30.23 -2.38
N ARG A 125 18.13 29.50 -1.97
CA ARG A 125 17.36 29.82 -0.74
C ARG A 125 18.00 29.35 0.55
N HIS A 126 18.75 28.23 0.52
CA HIS A 126 19.51 27.72 1.68
C HIS A 126 20.73 28.57 2.08
N SER A 127 21.26 29.36 1.15
CA SER A 127 22.39 30.24 1.41
C SER A 127 22.01 31.51 2.17
N LEU A 128 20.73 31.89 2.21
CA LEU A 128 20.27 33.14 2.84
C LEU A 128 20.05 33.02 4.35
N MET A 129 19.75 31.83 4.87
CA MET A 129 19.60 31.61 6.33
C MET A 129 20.95 31.49 7.05
N ASN A 130 22.03 31.08 6.38
CA ASN A 130 23.38 31.00 6.94
C ASN A 130 24.22 32.29 6.75
N SER A 131 23.67 33.36 6.23
CA SER A 131 24.43 34.59 5.96
C SER A 131 24.62 35.53 7.16
N GLY A 132 24.32 35.11 8.37
CA GLY A 132 24.51 35.88 9.60
C GLY A 132 25.91 35.82 10.24
N ALA A 133 26.82 34.96 9.77
CA ALA A 133 28.17 34.85 10.35
C ALA A 133 29.21 34.54 9.28
N GLU A 134 29.77 35.59 8.69
CA GLU A 134 31.05 35.54 8.01
C GLU A 134 32.13 35.13 9.05
N ARG A 135 32.50 33.86 9.10
CA ARG A 135 33.75 33.39 9.71
C ARG A 135 34.40 32.35 8.81
N ASP A 136 35.62 32.70 8.37
CA ASP A 136 36.63 31.86 7.75
C ASP A 136 36.67 30.45 8.41
N ARG A 137 36.06 29.46 7.80
CA ARG A 137 36.38 28.04 8.04
C ARG A 137 36.98 27.47 6.75
N VAL A 138 38.25 27.09 6.84
CA VAL A 138 38.92 26.26 5.87
C VAL A 138 38.07 25.03 5.59
N GLY A 139 37.43 25.00 4.43
CA GLY A 139 36.45 24.01 4.06
C GLY A 139 37.07 22.65 3.85
N VAL A 140 36.55 21.67 4.54
CA VAL A 140 36.42 20.32 3.99
C VAL A 140 35.46 20.45 2.80
N PRO A 141 35.76 19.94 1.60
CA PRO A 141 34.86 20.04 0.47
C PRO A 141 33.66 19.21 0.73
N GLY A 142 32.60 19.78 1.33
CA GLY A 142 31.26 19.24 1.31
C GLY A 142 30.83 19.17 -0.15
N GLU A 143 30.50 18.00 -0.62
CA GLU A 143 30.02 17.73 -1.97
C GLU A 143 28.88 18.71 -2.30
N ARG A 144 29.22 19.75 -3.04
CA ARG A 144 28.26 20.52 -3.81
C ARG A 144 27.66 19.52 -4.79
N HIS A 145 26.48 19.03 -4.52
CA HIS A 145 25.74 18.29 -5.54
C HIS A 145 25.57 19.26 -6.72
N SER A 146 26.36 19.04 -7.76
CA SER A 146 26.22 19.82 -8.96
C SER A 146 24.81 19.60 -9.52
N LEU A 147 24.19 20.63 -10.05
CA LEU A 147 22.89 20.57 -10.76
C LEU A 147 22.84 19.47 -11.85
N GLY A 148 24.00 18.89 -12.21
CA GLY A 148 24.12 17.80 -13.17
C GLY A 148 23.84 16.40 -12.64
N ASP A 149 23.68 16.21 -11.31
CA ASP A 149 23.65 14.85 -10.73
C ASP A 149 22.24 14.37 -10.32
N ALA A 150 21.20 15.16 -10.54
CA ALA A 150 19.85 14.80 -10.16
C ALA A 150 19.29 13.66 -11.04
N VAL A 151 18.86 12.56 -10.41
CA VAL A 151 18.12 11.46 -11.05
C VAL A 151 16.75 11.38 -10.43
N VAL A 152 15.71 11.65 -11.23
CA VAL A 152 14.32 11.59 -10.82
C VAL A 152 13.59 10.56 -11.66
N VAL A 153 12.85 9.69 -10.99
CA VAL A 153 11.94 8.73 -11.62
C VAL A 153 10.51 9.19 -11.33
N ALA A 154 9.73 9.38 -12.38
CA ALA A 154 8.35 9.83 -12.29
C ALA A 154 7.40 8.85 -12.96
N SER A 155 6.13 8.84 -12.55
CA SER A 155 5.08 8.26 -13.36
C SER A 155 4.52 9.29 -14.33
N ALA A 156 4.09 8.86 -15.51
CA ALA A 156 3.44 9.74 -16.46
C ALA A 156 2.13 10.31 -15.88
N THR A 157 1.40 9.51 -15.10
CA THR A 157 0.20 9.95 -14.38
C THR A 157 0.51 11.05 -13.36
N ALA A 158 1.63 10.95 -12.62
CA ALA A 158 2.05 12.00 -11.69
C ALA A 158 2.43 13.31 -12.40
N LEU A 159 3.07 13.21 -13.57
CA LEU A 159 3.44 14.37 -14.39
C LEU A 159 2.22 15.04 -15.04
N ALA A 160 1.12 14.30 -15.18
CA ALA A 160 -0.16 14.86 -15.65
C ALA A 160 -0.91 15.65 -14.57
N GLU A 161 -0.56 15.50 -13.31
CA GLU A 161 -1.16 16.26 -12.20
C GLU A 161 -0.44 17.60 -12.04
N ALA A 162 -1.17 18.73 -12.25
CA ALA A 162 -0.65 20.07 -12.05
C ALA A 162 -0.11 20.28 -10.62
N VAL A 163 0.80 21.21 -10.44
CA VAL A 163 1.39 21.53 -9.13
C VAL A 163 1.19 23.00 -8.83
N PRO A 164 1.04 23.39 -7.55
CA PRO A 164 0.99 24.80 -7.17
C PRO A 164 2.28 25.52 -7.57
N ASP A 165 2.18 26.81 -7.86
CA ASP A 165 3.33 27.68 -8.09
C ASP A 165 4.33 27.62 -6.93
N ALA A 166 5.61 27.86 -7.23
CA ALA A 166 6.65 27.81 -6.21
C ALA A 166 6.41 28.80 -5.05
N SER A 167 5.72 29.91 -5.30
CA SER A 167 5.38 30.91 -4.27
C SER A 167 4.32 30.45 -3.28
N LEU A 168 3.54 29.43 -3.62
CA LEU A 168 2.49 28.85 -2.76
C LEU A 168 2.95 27.60 -2.04
N ARG A 169 4.17 27.13 -2.33
CA ARG A 169 4.72 25.92 -1.72
C ARG A 169 5.54 26.27 -0.49
N PRO A 170 5.41 25.50 0.60
CA PRO A 170 6.27 25.70 1.76
C PRO A 170 7.72 25.34 1.43
N ASP A 171 8.66 25.99 2.09
CA ASP A 171 10.09 25.68 1.97
C ASP A 171 10.46 24.49 2.90
N GLY A 172 11.35 23.65 2.42
CA GLY A 172 12.05 22.65 3.22
C GLY A 172 13.40 23.17 3.69
N PHE A 173 13.96 22.56 4.73
CA PHE A 173 15.27 22.93 5.24
C PHE A 173 16.07 21.70 5.67
N SER A 174 17.33 21.90 6.05
CA SER A 174 18.18 20.82 6.52
C SER A 174 18.90 21.21 7.80
N LEU A 175 19.11 20.22 8.66
CA LEU A 175 19.86 20.37 9.90
C LEU A 175 21.08 19.44 9.87
N SER A 176 22.20 19.89 10.43
CA SER A 176 23.44 19.14 10.51
C SER A 176 24.02 19.19 11.93
N VAL A 177 24.78 18.20 12.31
CA VAL A 177 25.51 18.21 13.59
C VAL A 177 26.47 19.40 13.60
N GLY A 178 26.45 20.18 14.69
CA GLY A 178 27.22 21.41 14.85
C GLY A 178 26.54 22.69 14.36
N ASP A 179 25.29 22.60 13.85
CA ASP A 179 24.51 23.80 13.54
C ASP A 179 24.00 24.45 14.82
N GLU A 180 24.05 25.79 14.89
CA GLU A 180 23.43 26.58 15.94
C GLU A 180 21.98 26.91 15.52
N ILE A 181 20.99 26.53 16.30
CA ILE A 181 19.56 26.68 15.97
C ILE A 181 18.76 27.17 17.17
N ASP A 182 17.71 27.95 16.92
CA ASP A 182 16.64 28.23 17.87
C ASP A 182 15.52 27.20 17.70
N LEU A 183 15.25 26.40 18.73
CA LEU A 183 14.22 25.36 18.70
C LEU A 183 12.81 25.89 18.42
N ASP A 184 12.49 27.09 18.91
CA ASP A 184 11.19 27.70 18.69
C ASP A 184 11.06 28.21 17.23
N GLU A 185 12.17 28.64 16.62
CA GLU A 185 12.21 29.00 15.22
C GLU A 185 12.06 27.76 14.33
N VAL A 186 12.83 26.72 14.59
CA VAL A 186 12.71 25.43 13.89
C VAL A 186 11.30 24.83 14.03
N ALA A 187 10.67 24.96 15.20
CA ALA A 187 9.30 24.48 15.38
C ALA A 187 8.30 25.25 14.52
N ARG A 188 8.47 26.57 14.39
CA ARG A 188 7.65 27.42 13.50
C ARG A 188 7.86 27.04 12.03
N ASP A 189 9.10 26.81 11.63
CA ASP A 189 9.45 26.40 10.26
C ASP A 189 8.89 25.02 9.93
N LEU A 190 8.91 24.07 10.88
CA LEU A 190 8.29 22.77 10.72
C LEU A 190 6.77 22.88 10.52
N VAL A 191 6.08 23.72 11.33
CA VAL A 191 4.65 23.97 11.17
C VAL A 191 4.37 24.63 9.81
N ALA A 192 5.18 25.61 9.42
CA ALA A 192 5.08 26.24 8.10
C ALA A 192 5.29 25.23 6.97
N ALA A 193 6.25 24.31 7.11
CA ALA A 193 6.51 23.22 6.18
C ALA A 193 5.42 22.11 6.19
N GLY A 194 4.41 22.20 7.05
CA GLY A 194 3.29 21.26 7.09
C GLY A 194 3.44 20.10 8.06
N TYR A 195 4.44 20.15 8.96
CA TYR A 195 4.57 19.14 10.00
C TYR A 195 3.59 19.36 11.14
N GLU A 196 3.02 18.28 11.63
CA GLU A 196 2.15 18.27 12.80
C GLU A 196 2.97 18.15 14.08
N ARG A 197 2.74 19.07 15.05
CA ARG A 197 3.33 18.96 16.37
C ARG A 197 2.58 17.96 17.22
N VAL A 198 3.26 16.92 17.68
CA VAL A 198 2.68 15.82 18.48
C VAL A 198 3.48 15.63 19.77
N GLU A 199 2.93 14.91 20.75
CA GLU A 199 3.68 14.54 21.94
C GLU A 199 4.73 13.47 21.66
N GLN A 200 4.44 12.54 20.76
CA GLN A 200 5.34 11.46 20.33
C GLN A 200 5.19 11.19 18.84
N VAL A 201 6.29 11.25 18.13
CA VAL A 201 6.34 11.01 16.69
C VAL A 201 6.04 9.54 16.38
N THR A 202 5.09 9.30 15.50
CA THR A 202 4.66 7.98 15.06
C THR A 202 4.61 7.84 13.55
N GLU A 203 4.33 8.94 12.84
CA GLU A 203 4.11 8.97 11.39
C GLU A 203 4.94 10.07 10.72
N ARG A 204 5.12 9.95 9.40
CA ARG A 204 5.83 10.94 8.59
C ARG A 204 5.09 12.28 8.61
N GLY A 205 5.86 13.38 8.65
CA GLY A 205 5.30 14.71 8.74
C GLY A 205 4.90 15.10 10.17
N GLN A 206 5.39 14.39 11.19
CA GLN A 206 5.21 14.73 12.60
C GLN A 206 6.52 15.13 13.26
N PHE A 207 6.44 16.01 14.25
CA PHE A 207 7.57 16.37 15.12
C PHE A 207 7.13 16.54 16.57
N ALA A 208 8.08 16.35 17.49
CA ALA A 208 7.88 16.53 18.93
C ALA A 208 9.07 17.25 19.54
N LEU A 209 8.81 18.16 20.48
CA LEU A 209 9.83 18.88 21.25
C LEU A 209 9.72 18.50 22.72
N ARG A 210 10.86 18.15 23.33
CA ARG A 210 10.97 17.77 24.75
C ARG A 210 12.26 18.30 25.36
N GLY A 211 12.21 19.48 25.97
CA GLY A 211 13.42 20.14 26.45
C GLY A 211 14.37 20.44 25.28
N GLY A 212 15.63 20.03 25.36
CA GLY A 212 16.63 20.19 24.29
C GLY A 212 16.61 19.08 23.23
N ILE A 213 15.48 18.37 23.03
CA ILE A 213 15.37 17.26 22.07
C ILE A 213 14.27 17.59 21.06
N LEU A 214 14.63 17.51 19.78
CA LEU A 214 13.69 17.53 18.66
C LEU A 214 13.62 16.14 18.03
N ASP A 215 12.47 15.49 18.11
CA ASP A 215 12.14 14.30 17.36
C ASP A 215 11.36 14.71 16.11
N ALA A 216 11.80 14.33 14.91
CA ALA A 216 11.09 14.58 13.67
C ALA A 216 11.02 13.32 12.81
N PHE A 217 9.92 13.14 12.08
CA PHE A 217 9.83 12.11 11.05
C PHE A 217 9.74 12.80 9.68
N PRO A 218 10.88 12.92 8.99
CA PRO A 218 10.91 13.60 7.71
C PRO A 218 9.95 12.97 6.70
N ALA A 219 9.31 13.77 5.88
CA ALA A 219 8.33 13.32 4.91
C ALA A 219 8.93 12.34 3.87
N THR A 220 10.21 12.50 3.53
CA THR A 220 10.91 11.71 2.51
C THR A 220 11.65 10.48 3.05
N GLU A 221 11.81 10.36 4.37
CA GLU A 221 12.61 9.30 4.99
C GLU A 221 11.72 8.14 5.49
N GLU A 222 12.35 6.96 5.69
CA GLU A 222 11.66 5.78 6.24
C GLU A 222 11.82 5.65 7.77
N ARG A 223 12.59 6.54 8.37
CA ARG A 223 12.93 6.53 9.80
C ARG A 223 12.80 7.92 10.38
N ALA A 224 12.40 7.99 11.64
CA ALA A 224 12.41 9.24 12.39
C ALA A 224 13.83 9.57 12.89
N VAL A 225 14.12 10.83 13.03
CA VAL A 225 15.40 11.35 13.55
C VAL A 225 15.17 12.01 14.91
N ARG A 226 16.07 11.74 15.84
CA ARG A 226 16.20 12.44 17.12
C ARG A 226 17.41 13.34 17.05
N ILE A 227 17.21 14.62 17.35
CA ILE A 227 18.20 15.67 17.34
C ILE A 227 18.34 16.16 18.76
N GLU A 228 19.53 16.05 19.34
CA GLU A 228 19.82 16.46 20.70
C GLU A 228 20.68 17.71 20.68
N LEU A 229 20.28 18.73 21.44
CA LEU A 229 20.97 20.01 21.53
C LEU A 229 21.67 20.15 22.87
N PHE A 230 22.83 20.80 22.81
CA PHE A 230 23.51 21.34 23.99
C PHE A 230 23.49 22.85 23.89
N GLY A 231 22.61 23.51 24.67
CA GLY A 231 22.29 24.93 24.44
C GLY A 231 21.54 25.08 23.09
N ASP A 232 22.11 25.89 22.20
CA ASP A 232 21.56 26.15 20.86
C ASP A 232 22.28 25.36 19.76
N GLU A 233 23.34 24.58 20.11
CA GLU A 233 24.10 23.79 19.16
C GLU A 233 23.60 22.35 19.07
N ILE A 234 23.46 21.81 17.88
CA ILE A 234 23.12 20.39 17.64
C ILE A 234 24.34 19.53 17.99
N GLU A 235 24.27 18.85 19.13
CA GLU A 235 25.36 17.99 19.63
C GLU A 235 25.38 16.64 18.91
N SER A 236 24.20 16.04 18.71
CA SER A 236 24.08 14.73 18.06
C SER A 236 22.76 14.54 17.33
N MET A 237 22.79 13.72 16.29
CA MET A 237 21.61 13.24 15.59
C MET A 237 21.66 11.74 15.45
N ARG A 238 20.49 11.08 15.59
CA ARG A 238 20.36 9.63 15.38
C ARG A 238 19.02 9.23 14.81
N TRP A 239 19.06 8.32 13.89
CA TRP A 239 17.85 7.64 13.41
C TRP A 239 17.30 6.78 14.53
N PHE A 240 15.98 6.74 14.70
CA PHE A 240 15.34 5.88 15.69
C PHE A 240 14.05 5.23 15.15
N SER A 241 13.68 4.13 15.80
CA SER A 241 12.41 3.45 15.51
C SER A 241 11.28 4.12 16.31
N THR A 242 10.27 4.62 15.63
CA THR A 242 9.08 5.20 16.29
C THR A 242 8.32 4.16 17.12
N PHE A 243 8.42 2.89 16.77
CA PHE A 243 7.77 1.79 17.48
C PHE A 243 8.53 1.37 18.76
N THR A 244 9.86 1.20 18.68
CA THR A 244 10.69 0.73 19.82
C THR A 244 11.38 1.85 20.57
N GLN A 245 11.42 3.05 20.02
CA GLN A 245 12.16 4.23 20.52
C GLN A 245 13.69 3.98 20.63
N ARG A 246 14.20 2.92 19.99
CA ARG A 246 15.64 2.58 19.99
C ARG A 246 16.34 3.24 18.83
N SER A 247 17.60 3.63 19.05
CA SER A 247 18.48 4.11 18.00
C SER A 247 18.70 3.03 16.94
N LEU A 248 18.69 3.46 15.68
CA LEU A 248 18.95 2.64 14.49
C LEU A 248 20.28 3.02 13.81
N GLY A 249 21.00 3.98 14.35
CA GLY A 249 22.27 4.47 13.85
C GLY A 249 22.36 5.99 13.90
N ASP A 250 23.58 6.51 13.76
CA ASP A 250 23.85 7.94 13.80
C ASP A 250 23.48 8.61 12.46
N ALA A 251 23.20 9.90 12.52
CA ALA A 251 22.96 10.77 11.39
C ALA A 251 23.84 12.01 11.53
N GLU A 252 24.49 12.44 10.46
CA GLU A 252 25.28 13.67 10.44
C GLU A 252 24.45 14.86 9.95
N ARG A 253 23.45 14.58 9.11
CA ARG A 253 22.56 15.56 8.50
C ARG A 253 21.18 14.95 8.24
N VAL A 254 20.15 15.76 8.36
CA VAL A 254 18.77 15.41 8.00
C VAL A 254 18.17 16.48 7.09
N GLU A 255 17.43 16.06 6.09
CA GLU A 255 16.66 16.94 5.21
C GLU A 255 15.18 16.84 5.60
N LEU A 256 14.57 17.98 5.88
CA LEU A 256 13.17 18.13 6.27
C LEU A 256 12.41 18.74 5.08
N ALA A 257 12.04 17.88 4.14
CA ALA A 257 11.22 18.26 2.99
C ALA A 257 9.80 18.64 3.46
N PRO A 258 9.11 19.53 2.74
CA PRO A 258 7.74 19.90 3.08
C PRO A 258 6.81 18.70 3.20
N ALA A 259 5.90 18.77 4.16
CA ALA A 259 4.88 17.76 4.43
C ALA A 259 3.48 18.20 3.94
N ALA A 260 3.34 19.44 3.46
CA ALA A 260 2.13 20.01 2.87
C ALA A 260 2.43 20.59 1.47
N GLU A 261 1.41 20.56 0.57
CA GLU A 261 1.54 21.10 -0.79
C GLU A 261 1.48 22.63 -0.83
N LEU A 262 0.81 23.23 0.15
CA LEU A 262 0.55 24.65 0.25
C LEU A 262 1.22 25.23 1.51
N ASP A 263 1.60 26.48 1.45
CA ASP A 263 2.11 27.22 2.60
C ASP A 263 1.06 27.36 3.71
N LEU A 264 1.47 27.88 4.86
CA LEU A 264 0.62 27.99 6.03
C LEU A 264 -0.60 28.88 5.80
N GLU A 265 -0.43 30.05 5.11
CA GLU A 265 -1.49 31.02 4.88
C GLU A 265 -2.63 30.40 4.05
N HIS A 266 -2.31 29.70 2.98
CA HIS A 266 -3.31 29.08 2.10
C HIS A 266 -3.97 27.85 2.73
N ARG A 267 -3.25 27.14 3.63
CA ARG A 267 -3.86 26.06 4.42
C ARG A 267 -4.88 26.59 5.43
N GLU A 268 -4.54 27.68 6.13
CA GLU A 268 -5.46 28.34 7.07
C GLU A 268 -6.70 28.88 6.36
N LEU A 269 -6.56 29.44 5.17
CA LEU A 269 -7.70 29.85 4.34
C LEU A 269 -8.61 28.67 3.96
N ALA A 270 -8.02 27.53 3.59
CA ALA A 270 -8.78 26.32 3.27
C ALA A 270 -9.52 25.74 4.49
N GLU A 271 -8.89 25.77 5.67
CA GLU A 271 -9.52 25.35 6.92
C GLU A 271 -10.68 26.26 7.32
N LEU A 272 -10.52 27.57 7.18
CA LEU A 272 -11.60 28.55 7.44
C LEU A 272 -12.80 28.33 6.51
N ALA A 273 -12.53 28.12 5.22
CA ALA A 273 -13.59 27.83 4.25
C ALA A 273 -14.33 26.51 4.58
N ALA A 274 -13.60 25.49 5.04
CA ALA A 274 -14.18 24.23 5.47
C ALA A 274 -15.07 24.40 6.73
N LEU A 275 -14.65 25.22 7.71
CA LEU A 275 -15.42 25.53 8.91
C LEU A 275 -16.71 26.29 8.55
N GLU A 276 -16.63 27.29 7.68
CA GLU A 276 -17.80 28.05 7.21
C GLU A 276 -18.80 27.16 6.45
N ALA A 277 -18.32 26.22 5.62
CA ALA A 277 -19.17 25.27 4.93
C ALA A 277 -19.88 24.33 5.93
N ALA A 278 -19.14 23.86 6.96
CA ALA A 278 -19.71 23.02 8.01
C ALA A 278 -20.81 23.75 8.81
N GLU A 279 -20.64 25.04 9.10
CA GLU A 279 -21.67 25.86 9.76
C GLU A 279 -22.94 26.01 8.91
N ARG A 280 -22.78 26.07 7.58
CA ARG A 280 -23.89 26.10 6.62
C ARG A 280 -24.53 24.74 6.36
N GLY A 281 -23.92 23.65 6.87
CA GLY A 281 -24.33 22.27 6.59
C GLY A 281 -24.01 21.84 5.15
N GLU A 282 -23.04 22.50 4.51
CA GLU A 282 -22.53 22.21 3.18
C GLU A 282 -21.32 21.27 3.27
N GLU A 283 -20.98 20.64 2.15
CA GLU A 283 -19.77 19.82 2.06
C GLU A 283 -18.55 20.76 2.03
N ALA A 284 -17.49 20.42 2.79
CA ALA A 284 -16.30 21.25 2.83
C ALA A 284 -15.68 21.36 1.43
N PRO A 285 -15.29 22.57 0.96
CA PRO A 285 -14.61 22.70 -0.31
C PRO A 285 -13.26 21.98 -0.29
N SER A 286 -12.82 21.48 -1.43
CA SER A 286 -11.45 20.99 -1.52
C SER A 286 -10.47 22.16 -1.40
N PRO A 287 -9.23 21.97 -0.91
CA PRO A 287 -8.25 23.05 -0.81
C PRO A 287 -7.99 23.77 -2.13
N VAL A 288 -8.20 23.09 -3.26
CA VAL A 288 -8.02 23.64 -4.62
C VAL A 288 -9.16 24.55 -5.03
N GLU A 289 -10.39 24.35 -4.51
CA GLU A 289 -11.54 25.22 -4.78
C GLU A 289 -11.41 26.57 -4.11
N VAL A 290 -10.56 26.66 -3.09
CA VAL A 290 -10.27 27.91 -2.37
C VAL A 290 -9.19 28.74 -3.08
N LEU A 291 -8.38 28.09 -3.94
CA LEU A 291 -7.28 28.72 -4.66
C LEU A 291 -7.65 29.00 -6.11
N PRO A 292 -7.19 30.14 -6.66
CA PRO A 292 -7.31 30.39 -8.10
C PRO A 292 -6.54 29.32 -8.89
N LEU A 293 -7.22 28.65 -9.81
CA LEU A 293 -6.64 27.60 -10.66
C LEU A 293 -5.47 28.08 -11.53
N GLU A 294 -5.33 29.37 -11.73
CA GLU A 294 -4.20 30.00 -12.46
C GLU A 294 -2.85 29.85 -11.76
N HIS A 295 -2.84 29.50 -10.48
CA HIS A 295 -1.64 29.20 -9.70
C HIS A 295 -1.18 27.74 -9.79
N PHE A 296 -1.74 26.95 -10.70
CA PHE A 296 -1.33 25.57 -10.94
C PHE A 296 -0.72 25.45 -12.34
N GLY A 297 0.47 24.86 -12.38
CA GLY A 297 1.25 24.65 -13.60
C GLY A 297 1.60 23.17 -13.86
N ALA A 298 2.03 22.86 -15.08
CA ALA A 298 2.47 21.51 -15.43
C ALA A 298 3.84 21.20 -14.79
N PRO A 299 4.02 20.03 -14.12
CA PRO A 299 5.33 19.65 -13.56
C PRO A 299 6.46 19.64 -14.59
N LEU A 300 6.16 19.29 -15.85
CA LEU A 300 7.14 19.28 -16.95
C LEU A 300 7.71 20.66 -17.24
N ASP A 301 7.00 21.74 -16.97
CA ASP A 301 7.50 23.09 -17.20
C ASP A 301 8.62 23.48 -16.22
N LEU A 302 8.67 22.80 -15.08
CA LEU A 302 9.72 22.95 -14.07
C LEU A 302 10.99 22.11 -14.38
N VAL A 303 10.90 21.20 -15.34
CA VAL A 303 12.05 20.37 -15.77
C VAL A 303 12.95 21.19 -16.71
N PRO A 304 14.22 21.38 -16.38
CA PRO A 304 15.14 22.15 -17.21
C PRO A 304 15.26 21.56 -18.61
N GLU A 305 15.44 22.38 -19.60
CA GLU A 305 15.61 21.96 -20.99
C GLU A 305 16.85 21.07 -21.21
N ARG A 306 17.89 21.20 -20.36
CA ARG A 306 19.11 20.38 -20.39
C ARG A 306 18.91 19.00 -19.78
N ALA A 307 17.82 18.74 -19.07
CA ALA A 307 17.54 17.44 -18.46
C ALA A 307 17.34 16.38 -19.55
N ALA A 308 17.91 15.21 -19.34
CA ALA A 308 17.70 14.05 -20.19
C ALA A 308 16.36 13.39 -19.79
N THR A 309 15.36 13.48 -20.64
CA THR A 309 14.08 12.79 -20.43
C THR A 309 14.12 11.41 -21.11
N VAL A 310 13.85 10.35 -20.37
CA VAL A 310 13.85 8.97 -20.86
C VAL A 310 12.51 8.33 -20.60
N LEU A 311 11.89 7.74 -21.63
CA LEU A 311 10.65 7.00 -21.52
C LEU A 311 10.94 5.51 -21.30
N VAL A 312 10.33 4.92 -20.29
CA VAL A 312 10.53 3.52 -19.92
C VAL A 312 9.19 2.77 -20.07
N GLY A 313 9.09 1.93 -21.12
CA GLY A 313 7.84 1.31 -21.51
C GLY A 313 6.84 2.30 -22.11
N PRO A 314 7.22 3.07 -23.14
CA PRO A 314 6.34 4.10 -23.69
C PRO A 314 5.00 3.55 -24.20
N GLU A 315 4.94 2.28 -24.56
CA GLU A 315 3.73 1.57 -24.96
C GLU A 315 2.66 1.49 -23.86
N GLU A 316 3.06 1.61 -22.60
CA GLU A 316 2.17 1.57 -21.43
C GLU A 316 1.75 2.99 -20.95
N ILE A 317 2.45 4.04 -21.41
CA ILE A 317 2.25 5.42 -20.92
C ILE A 317 0.89 5.97 -21.41
N GLU A 318 0.59 5.86 -22.68
CA GLU A 318 -0.66 6.41 -23.25
C GLU A 318 -1.92 5.73 -22.67
N PRO A 319 -1.98 4.40 -22.53
CA PRO A 319 -3.07 3.74 -21.81
C PRO A 319 -3.23 4.23 -20.38
N ALA A 320 -2.12 4.33 -19.61
CA ALA A 320 -2.16 4.78 -18.22
C ALA A 320 -2.67 6.23 -18.08
N LEU A 321 -2.24 7.12 -18.97
CA LEU A 321 -2.71 8.52 -19.00
C LEU A 321 -4.19 8.62 -19.38
N ARG A 322 -4.67 7.78 -20.29
CA ARG A 322 -6.07 7.72 -20.66
C ARG A 322 -6.95 7.30 -19.51
N ASP A 323 -6.59 6.21 -18.83
CA ASP A 323 -7.31 5.72 -17.67
C ASP A 323 -7.31 6.77 -16.53
N HIS A 324 -6.18 7.42 -16.30
CA HIS A 324 -6.06 8.50 -15.32
C HIS A 324 -6.95 9.71 -15.67
N TRP A 325 -7.01 10.09 -16.93
CA TRP A 325 -7.88 11.17 -17.40
C TRP A 325 -9.37 10.83 -17.27
N GLU A 326 -9.76 9.59 -17.60
CA GLU A 326 -11.14 9.13 -17.42
C GLU A 326 -11.56 9.19 -15.95
N ASP A 327 -10.68 8.74 -15.03
CA ASP A 327 -10.91 8.82 -13.59
C ASP A 327 -11.03 10.27 -13.09
N ALA A 328 -10.15 11.15 -13.54
CA ALA A 328 -10.14 12.57 -13.17
C ALA A 328 -11.41 13.30 -13.65
N THR A 329 -11.82 13.10 -14.89
CA THR A 329 -13.03 13.72 -15.46
C THR A 329 -14.32 13.16 -14.90
N ALA A 330 -14.32 11.92 -14.42
CA ALA A 330 -15.46 11.35 -13.72
C ALA A 330 -15.68 11.95 -12.31
N ALA A 331 -14.59 12.44 -11.70
CA ALA A 331 -14.61 13.00 -10.34
C ALA A 331 -14.83 14.51 -10.30
N MET A 332 -14.54 15.24 -11.38
CA MET A 332 -14.57 16.71 -11.47
C MET A 332 -15.38 17.20 -12.69
N HIS A 333 -15.76 18.47 -12.67
CA HIS A 333 -16.25 19.13 -13.89
C HIS A 333 -15.13 19.18 -14.96
N ALA A 334 -15.46 18.88 -16.21
CA ALA A 334 -14.47 18.76 -17.30
C ALA A 334 -13.60 20.02 -17.50
N HIS A 335 -14.11 21.21 -17.14
CA HIS A 335 -13.35 22.47 -17.22
C HIS A 335 -12.23 22.52 -16.18
N ASP A 336 -12.54 22.18 -14.94
CA ASP A 336 -11.58 22.20 -13.82
C ASP A 336 -10.57 21.06 -13.95
N ALA A 337 -11.04 19.89 -14.40
CA ALA A 337 -10.16 18.78 -14.69
C ALA A 337 -9.06 19.15 -15.71
N ARG A 338 -9.36 19.93 -16.76
CA ARG A 338 -8.37 20.36 -17.76
C ARG A 338 -7.32 21.34 -17.23
N ARG A 339 -7.55 21.96 -16.11
CA ARG A 339 -6.58 22.87 -15.48
C ARG A 339 -5.68 22.18 -14.47
N LEU A 340 -6.19 21.13 -13.84
CA LEU A 340 -5.48 20.38 -12.80
C LEU A 340 -4.86 19.08 -13.31
N TYR A 341 -5.31 18.59 -14.47
CA TYR A 341 -4.76 17.41 -15.13
C TYR A 341 -4.40 17.79 -16.56
N VAL A 342 -3.10 17.83 -16.84
CA VAL A 342 -2.55 18.25 -18.13
C VAL A 342 -2.20 17.06 -19.02
N ASP A 343 -2.42 17.22 -20.33
CA ASP A 343 -1.92 16.22 -21.29
C ASP A 343 -0.41 16.36 -21.44
N VAL A 344 0.32 15.36 -20.97
CA VAL A 344 1.79 15.32 -21.03
C VAL A 344 2.31 14.46 -22.19
N THR A 345 1.45 13.82 -22.97
CA THR A 345 1.84 12.87 -24.03
C THR A 345 2.75 13.54 -25.07
N ALA A 346 2.26 14.61 -25.68
CA ALA A 346 3.04 15.35 -26.69
C ALA A 346 4.28 16.06 -26.10
N PRO A 347 4.20 16.75 -24.93
CA PRO A 347 5.37 17.35 -24.29
C PRO A 347 6.44 16.31 -23.90
N LEU A 348 6.07 15.13 -23.40
CA LEU A 348 7.02 14.06 -23.08
C LEU A 348 7.74 13.55 -24.34
N GLY A 349 6.98 13.28 -25.41
CA GLY A 349 7.56 12.84 -26.67
C GLY A 349 8.52 13.88 -27.27
N ALA A 350 8.21 15.16 -27.17
CA ALA A 350 9.07 16.24 -27.67
C ALA A 350 10.36 16.43 -26.86
N ARG A 351 10.35 16.11 -25.57
CA ARG A 351 11.51 16.23 -24.66
C ARG A 351 12.35 14.95 -24.56
N ALA A 352 11.77 13.80 -24.91
CA ALA A 352 12.42 12.52 -24.74
C ALA A 352 13.63 12.36 -25.68
N VAL A 353 14.77 12.00 -25.11
CA VAL A 353 16.00 11.69 -25.85
C VAL A 353 16.14 10.18 -26.10
N LEU A 354 15.55 9.35 -25.25
CA LEU A 354 15.57 7.89 -25.32
C LEU A 354 14.23 7.30 -24.92
N ALA A 355 13.81 6.25 -25.62
CA ALA A 355 12.68 5.41 -25.26
C ALA A 355 13.13 3.94 -25.18
N LEU A 356 12.96 3.31 -24.03
CA LEU A 356 13.20 1.87 -23.85
C LEU A 356 11.88 1.12 -23.99
N THR A 357 11.68 0.44 -25.12
CA THR A 357 10.45 -0.29 -25.44
C THR A 357 10.51 -1.75 -25.02
N GLY A 358 9.37 -2.43 -25.02
CA GLY A 358 9.30 -3.88 -24.93
C GLY A 358 9.96 -4.55 -26.16
N SER A 359 10.08 -5.87 -26.13
CA SER A 359 10.61 -6.64 -27.26
C SER A 359 9.68 -6.49 -28.47
N GLY A 360 10.09 -5.70 -29.46
CA GLY A 360 9.49 -5.57 -30.77
C GLY A 360 10.46 -5.98 -31.85
N ASP A 361 9.94 -6.30 -33.06
CA ASP A 361 10.73 -6.58 -34.26
C ASP A 361 11.30 -5.29 -34.87
N LEU A 362 12.01 -4.49 -34.07
CA LEU A 362 12.72 -3.34 -34.60
C LEU A 362 14.10 -3.80 -35.14
N GLU A 363 14.40 -3.48 -36.38
CA GLU A 363 15.75 -3.59 -36.94
C GLU A 363 16.66 -2.61 -36.19
N GLY A 364 17.63 -3.13 -35.44
CA GLY A 364 18.58 -2.32 -34.70
C GLY A 364 19.11 -2.98 -33.44
N ASP A 365 19.86 -2.22 -32.65
CA ASP A 365 20.42 -2.67 -31.38
C ASP A 365 19.30 -3.02 -30.40
N SER A 366 19.24 -4.24 -29.95
CA SER A 366 18.32 -4.70 -28.92
C SER A 366 19.07 -5.28 -27.74
N PHE A 367 18.54 -5.05 -26.52
CA PHE A 367 19.14 -5.58 -25.28
C PHE A 367 18.19 -6.64 -24.69
N ARG A 368 18.59 -7.90 -24.82
CA ARG A 368 17.75 -9.05 -24.42
C ARG A 368 18.27 -9.71 -23.15
N ALA A 369 17.34 -10.03 -22.26
CA ALA A 369 17.63 -10.84 -21.09
C ALA A 369 16.40 -11.68 -20.70
N GLY A 370 16.67 -12.88 -20.21
CA GLY A 370 15.67 -13.71 -19.56
C GLY A 370 15.50 -13.27 -18.09
N ARG A 371 14.35 -13.59 -17.49
CA ARG A 371 14.16 -13.41 -16.05
C ARG A 371 15.01 -14.42 -15.27
N ALA A 372 15.62 -13.94 -14.19
CA ALA A 372 16.39 -14.79 -13.27
C ALA A 372 15.51 -15.19 -12.09
N GLU A 373 14.84 -16.35 -12.23
CA GLU A 373 13.98 -16.94 -11.21
C GLU A 373 14.34 -18.41 -11.05
N SER A 374 14.34 -18.92 -9.82
CA SER A 374 14.59 -20.32 -9.53
C SER A 374 13.47 -20.90 -8.67
N PRO A 375 13.01 -22.15 -8.91
CA PRO A 375 12.02 -22.81 -8.08
C PRO A 375 12.58 -23.32 -6.74
N ALA A 376 13.87 -23.10 -6.47
CA ALA A 376 14.57 -23.60 -5.31
C ALA A 376 14.02 -23.06 -3.99
N ARG A 377 13.99 -23.91 -2.96
CA ARG A 377 13.52 -23.57 -1.62
C ARG A 377 14.66 -23.24 -0.66
N SER A 378 15.88 -23.59 -1.02
CA SER A 378 17.11 -23.31 -0.29
C SER A 378 18.22 -22.95 -1.25
N LEU A 379 19.27 -22.30 -0.73
CA LEU A 379 20.44 -21.98 -1.53
C LEU A 379 21.15 -23.23 -2.05
N GLY A 380 21.21 -24.31 -1.28
CA GLY A 380 21.78 -25.58 -1.71
C GLY A 380 21.01 -26.21 -2.88
N GLU A 381 19.66 -26.05 -2.93
CA GLU A 381 18.87 -26.49 -4.10
C GLU A 381 19.16 -25.59 -5.33
N ALA A 382 19.34 -24.30 -5.12
CA ALA A 382 19.65 -23.34 -6.21
C ALA A 382 21.09 -23.50 -6.73
N GLU A 383 21.98 -24.06 -5.94
CA GLU A 383 23.41 -24.16 -6.26
C GLU A 383 23.68 -24.88 -7.59
N ALA A 384 22.92 -25.92 -7.92
CA ALA A 384 23.05 -26.64 -9.19
C ALA A 384 22.74 -25.78 -10.41
N GLU A 385 21.78 -24.85 -10.30
CA GLU A 385 21.46 -23.88 -11.34
C GLU A 385 22.56 -22.81 -11.47
N LEU A 386 23.03 -22.29 -10.35
CA LEU A 386 24.13 -21.33 -10.30
C LEU A 386 25.42 -21.96 -10.88
N GLU A 387 25.71 -23.21 -10.53
CA GLU A 387 26.86 -23.97 -11.05
C GLU A 387 26.77 -24.12 -12.58
N LYS A 388 25.60 -24.41 -13.12
CA LYS A 388 25.38 -24.51 -14.56
C LYS A 388 25.67 -23.18 -15.27
N LEU A 389 25.25 -22.07 -14.71
CA LEU A 389 25.51 -20.72 -15.26
C LEU A 389 27.02 -20.41 -15.24
N VAL A 390 27.68 -20.63 -14.12
CA VAL A 390 29.12 -20.40 -13.99
C VAL A 390 29.90 -21.27 -15.00
N ARG A 391 29.57 -22.57 -15.10
CA ARG A 391 30.19 -23.46 -16.10
C ARG A 391 29.91 -23.08 -17.55
N SER A 392 28.78 -22.39 -17.78
CA SER A 392 28.44 -21.85 -19.11
C SER A 392 29.11 -20.52 -19.41
N GLY A 393 30.01 -20.06 -18.54
CA GLY A 393 30.81 -18.85 -18.74
C GLY A 393 30.12 -17.56 -18.28
N TYR A 394 29.11 -17.63 -17.40
CA TYR A 394 28.45 -16.46 -16.85
C TYR A 394 29.13 -15.98 -15.56
N ARG A 395 29.26 -14.66 -15.44
CA ARG A 395 29.46 -14.01 -14.14
C ARG A 395 28.13 -13.99 -13.44
N THR A 396 27.98 -14.72 -12.36
CA THR A 396 26.71 -14.92 -11.66
C THR A 396 26.73 -14.14 -10.34
N VAL A 397 25.82 -13.22 -10.17
CA VAL A 397 25.72 -12.36 -8.98
C VAL A 397 24.41 -12.66 -8.24
N VAL A 398 24.51 -12.91 -6.94
CA VAL A 398 23.34 -12.99 -6.07
C VAL A 398 23.30 -11.78 -5.17
N ALA A 399 22.23 -10.98 -5.28
CA ALA A 399 22.03 -9.76 -4.54
C ALA A 399 21.22 -10.03 -3.26
N PHE A 400 21.76 -9.63 -2.12
CA PHE A 400 21.17 -9.80 -0.79
C PHE A 400 20.73 -8.45 -0.21
N ASP A 401 19.73 -8.47 0.65
CA ASP A 401 19.23 -7.27 1.33
C ASP A 401 20.25 -6.69 2.34
N SER A 402 21.22 -7.47 2.78
CA SER A 402 22.28 -7.04 3.71
C SER A 402 23.55 -7.84 3.53
N ARG A 403 24.70 -7.21 3.85
CA ARG A 403 26.03 -7.83 3.84
C ARG A 403 26.09 -9.08 4.72
N GLY A 404 25.58 -9.00 5.94
CA GLY A 404 25.60 -10.16 6.86
C GLY A 404 24.80 -11.37 6.34
N ALA A 405 23.74 -11.14 5.56
CA ALA A 405 23.02 -12.22 4.90
C ALA A 405 23.86 -12.86 3.80
N ALA A 406 24.57 -12.05 3.00
CA ALA A 406 25.48 -12.54 1.97
C ALA A 406 26.63 -13.37 2.58
N GLU A 407 27.29 -12.85 3.63
CA GLU A 407 28.39 -13.53 4.32
C GLU A 407 27.97 -14.89 4.89
N ARG A 408 26.84 -14.93 5.60
CA ARG A 408 26.30 -16.19 6.16
C ARG A 408 25.93 -17.21 5.08
N SER A 409 25.36 -16.73 3.97
CA SER A 409 24.89 -17.60 2.88
C SER A 409 26.02 -18.32 2.17
N ARG A 410 27.26 -17.81 2.21
CA ARG A 410 28.46 -18.48 1.64
C ARG A 410 28.69 -19.86 2.26
N TYR A 411 28.46 -19.99 3.55
CA TYR A 411 28.65 -21.27 4.27
C TYR A 411 27.60 -22.32 3.92
N GLY A 412 26.53 -21.94 3.21
CA GLY A 412 25.49 -22.85 2.76
C GLY A 412 25.69 -23.45 1.37
N LEU A 413 26.82 -23.16 0.73
CA LEU A 413 27.21 -23.71 -0.56
C LEU A 413 28.17 -24.89 -0.37
N GLU A 414 27.99 -25.95 -1.14
CA GLU A 414 28.80 -27.20 -1.05
C GLU A 414 29.69 -27.37 -2.27
N ARG A 415 29.32 -26.81 -3.43
CA ARG A 415 29.95 -27.05 -4.74
C ARG A 415 30.61 -25.82 -5.35
N LEU A 416 30.18 -24.64 -4.95
CA LEU A 416 30.66 -23.37 -5.48
C LEU A 416 31.26 -22.52 -4.37
N ASP A 417 32.40 -21.92 -4.68
CA ASP A 417 32.93 -20.82 -3.88
C ASP A 417 32.30 -19.50 -4.35
N ALA A 418 31.68 -18.76 -3.42
CA ALA A 418 31.16 -17.44 -3.70
C ALA A 418 32.13 -16.36 -3.18
N SER A 419 32.56 -15.45 -4.03
CA SER A 419 33.26 -14.24 -3.64
C SER A 419 32.26 -13.20 -3.09
N LEU A 420 32.73 -12.24 -2.24
CA LEU A 420 31.93 -11.10 -1.80
C LEU A 420 32.34 -9.88 -2.62
N LEU A 421 31.36 -9.12 -3.06
CA LEU A 421 31.59 -7.85 -3.73
C LEU A 421 31.81 -6.75 -2.66
N ASP A 422 33.07 -6.47 -2.34
CA ASP A 422 33.49 -5.52 -1.30
C ASP A 422 33.90 -4.15 -1.88
N GLY A 423 33.07 -3.56 -2.75
CA GLY A 423 33.34 -2.26 -3.35
C GLY A 423 34.44 -2.26 -4.44
N GLY A 424 35.02 -3.42 -4.70
CA GLY A 424 36.01 -3.65 -5.78
C GLY A 424 35.32 -3.97 -7.12
N ARG A 425 36.15 -4.22 -8.15
CA ARG A 425 35.65 -4.67 -9.46
C ARG A 425 35.08 -6.10 -9.35
N LEU A 426 34.04 -6.38 -10.12
CA LEU A 426 33.64 -7.76 -10.33
C LEU A 426 34.73 -8.51 -11.12
N SER A 427 34.99 -9.76 -10.76
CA SER A 427 35.94 -10.61 -11.51
C SER A 427 35.56 -10.65 -12.99
N THR A 428 36.58 -10.58 -13.83
CA THR A 428 36.41 -10.75 -15.29
C THR A 428 36.15 -12.22 -15.65
N GLU A 429 36.56 -13.16 -14.78
CA GLU A 429 36.33 -14.57 -14.95
C GLU A 429 34.94 -15.01 -14.54
N PRO A 430 34.36 -16.04 -15.19
CA PRO A 430 33.13 -16.65 -14.76
C PRO A 430 33.21 -17.15 -13.32
N GLY A 431 32.21 -16.84 -12.51
CA GLY A 431 32.21 -17.19 -11.09
C GLY A 431 30.94 -16.75 -10.40
N LEU A 432 30.79 -17.17 -9.14
CA LEU A 432 29.70 -16.77 -8.29
C LEU A 432 30.15 -15.65 -7.34
N THR A 433 29.40 -14.56 -7.32
CA THR A 433 29.65 -13.41 -6.43
C THR A 433 28.39 -13.07 -5.64
N PHE A 434 28.53 -12.87 -4.35
CA PHE A 434 27.48 -12.37 -3.49
C PHE A 434 27.67 -10.87 -3.27
N ALA A 435 26.61 -10.10 -3.45
CA ALA A 435 26.62 -8.66 -3.33
C ALA A 435 25.49 -8.18 -2.42
N GLU A 436 25.70 -7.05 -1.76
CA GLU A 436 24.62 -6.32 -1.08
C GLU A 436 23.94 -5.40 -2.09
N GLY A 437 22.62 -5.58 -2.25
CA GLY A 437 21.79 -4.75 -3.12
C GLY A 437 20.37 -5.28 -3.19
N ARG A 438 19.40 -4.40 -3.02
CA ARG A 438 18.00 -4.78 -3.06
C ARG A 438 17.46 -4.62 -4.48
N LEU A 439 17.36 -5.72 -5.21
CA LEU A 439 16.71 -5.79 -6.51
C LEU A 439 15.36 -6.48 -6.40
N ARG A 440 14.42 -6.06 -7.21
CA ARG A 440 13.08 -6.65 -7.28
C ARG A 440 13.02 -7.84 -8.24
N GLU A 441 13.64 -7.69 -9.39
CA GLU A 441 13.74 -8.71 -10.41
C GLU A 441 15.19 -8.91 -10.83
N GLY A 442 15.51 -10.15 -11.16
CA GLY A 442 16.80 -10.52 -11.70
C GLY A 442 16.75 -10.76 -13.20
N PHE A 443 17.90 -10.87 -13.80
CA PHE A 443 18.03 -11.15 -15.24
C PHE A 443 19.19 -12.09 -15.54
N VAL A 444 19.08 -12.77 -16.69
CA VAL A 444 20.17 -13.52 -17.32
C VAL A 444 20.35 -12.96 -18.71
N SER A 445 21.47 -12.28 -18.95
CA SER A 445 21.83 -11.73 -20.26
C SER A 445 22.93 -12.57 -20.90
N PRO A 446 22.64 -13.30 -21.99
CA PRO A 446 23.64 -14.04 -22.72
C PRO A 446 24.70 -13.16 -23.36
N GLU A 447 24.32 -11.98 -23.77
CA GLU A 447 25.16 -11.00 -24.46
C GLU A 447 26.24 -10.43 -23.53
N LEU A 448 25.83 -10.01 -22.32
CA LEU A 448 26.74 -9.52 -21.28
C LEU A 448 27.46 -10.66 -20.53
N ARG A 449 27.07 -11.91 -20.78
CA ARG A 449 27.45 -13.08 -19.97
C ARG A 449 27.33 -12.82 -18.47
N LEU A 450 26.23 -12.18 -18.10
CA LEU A 450 25.91 -11.74 -16.75
C LEU A 450 24.56 -12.30 -16.31
N ALA A 451 24.54 -12.93 -15.14
CA ALA A 451 23.32 -13.37 -14.48
C ALA A 451 23.23 -12.70 -13.11
N VAL A 452 22.13 -12.03 -12.83
CA VAL A 452 21.90 -11.34 -11.55
C VAL A 452 20.63 -11.86 -10.94
N TYR A 453 20.72 -12.43 -9.75
CA TYR A 453 19.58 -12.97 -9.01
C TYR A 453 19.37 -12.18 -7.72
N PRO A 454 18.20 -11.58 -7.50
CA PRO A 454 17.79 -11.19 -6.14
C PRO A 454 17.67 -12.46 -5.29
N PHE A 455 18.23 -12.49 -4.10
CA PHE A 455 18.19 -13.67 -3.23
C PHE A 455 16.75 -14.17 -3.00
N GLY A 456 15.80 -13.26 -2.84
CA GLY A 456 14.39 -13.61 -2.66
C GLY A 456 13.71 -14.22 -3.91
N ARG A 457 14.32 -14.11 -5.11
CA ARG A 457 13.88 -14.75 -6.35
C ARG A 457 14.64 -16.04 -6.65
N LEU A 458 15.85 -16.14 -6.14
CA LEU A 458 16.66 -17.34 -6.24
C LEU A 458 16.20 -18.42 -5.26
N VAL A 459 15.85 -18.01 -4.03
CA VAL A 459 15.35 -18.90 -2.99
C VAL A 459 13.95 -18.43 -2.63
N HIS A 460 12.95 -19.22 -3.00
CA HIS A 460 11.56 -18.95 -2.64
C HIS A 460 11.33 -19.26 -1.15
N ARG A 461 12.09 -18.60 -0.27
CA ARG A 461 11.63 -18.43 1.10
C ARG A 461 10.33 -17.65 1.01
N ARG A 462 9.21 -18.30 1.32
CA ARG A 462 7.96 -17.59 1.56
C ARG A 462 8.27 -16.47 2.56
N ARG A 463 8.57 -15.27 2.07
CA ARG A 463 8.45 -14.09 2.91
C ARG A 463 7.01 -14.11 3.37
N ARG A 464 6.76 -14.53 4.61
CA ARG A 464 5.63 -13.98 5.32
C ARG A 464 5.86 -12.49 5.24
N SER A 465 5.14 -11.81 4.37
CA SER A 465 4.84 -10.42 4.55
C SER A 465 4.56 -10.33 6.05
N ALA A 466 5.39 -9.60 6.77
CA ALA A 466 4.95 -8.99 7.99
C ALA A 466 3.85 -8.05 7.52
N ALA A 467 2.66 -8.62 7.33
CA ALA A 467 1.45 -7.86 7.34
C ALA A 467 1.58 -7.10 8.65
N GLN A 468 1.77 -5.79 8.55
CA GLN A 468 1.50 -4.90 9.65
C GLN A 468 0.18 -5.39 10.19
N ARG A 469 0.23 -6.12 11.29
CA ARG A 469 -0.95 -6.46 12.05
C ARG A 469 -1.48 -5.10 12.47
N ALA A 470 -2.47 -4.63 11.75
CA ALA A 470 -3.36 -3.65 12.32
C ALA A 470 -3.72 -4.20 13.70
N PRO A 471 -3.53 -3.42 14.77
CA PRO A 471 -3.84 -3.90 16.11
C PRO A 471 -5.28 -4.38 16.09
N ALA A 472 -5.46 -5.67 16.39
CA ALA A 472 -6.78 -6.29 16.40
C ALA A 472 -7.62 -5.57 17.44
N ALA A 473 -8.63 -4.86 16.99
CA ALA A 473 -9.56 -4.15 17.85
C ALA A 473 -10.21 -5.14 18.83
N GLY A 474 -10.10 -4.87 20.13
CA GLY A 474 -10.88 -5.53 21.16
C GLY A 474 -10.37 -6.87 21.68
N ARG A 475 -9.09 -7.23 21.52
CA ARG A 475 -8.55 -8.44 22.16
C ARG A 475 -8.41 -8.26 23.66
N ARG A 476 -9.06 -9.16 24.43
CA ARG A 476 -8.68 -9.41 25.82
C ARG A 476 -7.19 -9.74 25.87
N MET A 477 -6.49 -9.18 26.84
CA MET A 477 -5.07 -9.46 27.02
C MET A 477 -4.87 -10.91 27.40
N LEU A 478 -4.08 -11.63 26.62
CA LEU A 478 -3.82 -13.05 26.82
C LEU A 478 -2.43 -13.29 27.43
N ALA A 479 -1.53 -12.30 27.40
CA ALA A 479 -0.18 -12.41 27.94
C ALA A 479 0.34 -11.06 28.48
N PHE A 480 1.25 -11.14 29.47
CA PHE A 480 1.93 -9.98 30.09
C PHE A 480 2.83 -9.23 29.11
N SER A 481 3.37 -9.93 28.11
CA SER A 481 4.21 -9.35 27.04
C SER A 481 3.52 -8.31 26.18
N ASP A 482 2.18 -8.21 26.27
CA ASP A 482 1.39 -7.30 25.45
C ASP A 482 1.32 -5.87 26.04
N LEU A 483 1.80 -5.66 27.27
CA LEU A 483 1.75 -4.38 27.99
C LEU A 483 3.11 -3.71 28.09
N ARG A 484 3.14 -2.41 27.83
CA ARG A 484 4.29 -1.54 28.08
C ARG A 484 3.96 -0.50 29.12
N VAL A 485 4.93 -0.12 29.94
CA VAL A 485 4.78 0.99 30.88
C VAL A 485 4.41 2.25 30.09
N GLY A 486 3.32 2.89 30.51
CA GLY A 486 2.75 4.04 29.81
C GLY A 486 1.52 3.72 28.95
N ASP A 487 1.27 2.44 28.63
CA ASP A 487 0.09 2.03 27.87
C ASP A 487 -1.22 2.33 28.62
N TYR A 488 -2.23 2.80 27.89
CA TYR A 488 -3.58 2.94 28.44
C TYR A 488 -4.32 1.61 28.37
N VAL A 489 -4.89 1.24 29.51
CA VAL A 489 -5.69 0.02 29.66
C VAL A 489 -7.07 0.34 30.20
N VAL A 490 -8.03 -0.50 29.89
CA VAL A 490 -9.38 -0.40 30.43
C VAL A 490 -9.63 -1.56 31.38
N HIS A 491 -9.83 -1.26 32.65
CA HIS A 491 -10.26 -2.23 33.63
C HIS A 491 -11.78 -2.32 33.61
N GLU A 492 -12.34 -3.52 33.58
CA GLU A 492 -13.78 -3.74 33.47
C GLU A 492 -14.59 -3.01 34.56
N ASP A 493 -14.07 -2.96 35.79
CA ASP A 493 -14.77 -2.37 36.93
C ASP A 493 -14.36 -0.90 37.21
N HIS A 494 -13.14 -0.49 36.85
CA HIS A 494 -12.56 0.78 37.27
C HIS A 494 -12.35 1.78 36.12
N GLY A 495 -12.49 1.34 34.85
CA GLY A 495 -12.35 2.22 33.69
C GLY A 495 -10.93 2.38 33.15
N VAL A 496 -10.68 3.53 32.52
CA VAL A 496 -9.43 3.81 31.85
C VAL A 496 -8.32 4.16 32.87
N ALA A 497 -7.21 3.45 32.78
CA ALA A 497 -6.02 3.63 33.59
C ALA A 497 -4.76 3.62 32.71
N ARG A 498 -3.64 4.10 33.23
CA ARG A 498 -2.33 3.98 32.64
C ARG A 498 -1.57 2.82 33.32
N PHE A 499 -1.01 1.92 32.52
CA PHE A 499 -0.18 0.86 33.05
C PHE A 499 1.20 1.41 33.45
N ALA A 500 1.57 1.28 34.71
CA ALA A 500 2.80 1.86 35.27
C ALA A 500 3.88 0.80 35.57
N GLY A 501 3.57 -0.49 35.45
CA GLY A 501 4.56 -1.57 35.62
C GLY A 501 4.02 -2.79 36.36
N PHE A 502 4.94 -3.67 36.70
CA PHE A 502 4.71 -4.84 37.56
C PHE A 502 5.36 -4.64 38.92
N GLU A 503 4.71 -5.07 39.96
CA GLU A 503 5.23 -5.04 41.31
C GLU A 503 4.93 -6.36 42.03
N THR A 504 5.96 -6.99 42.56
CA THR A 504 5.80 -8.17 43.40
C THR A 504 5.48 -7.75 44.82
N ARG A 505 4.33 -8.15 45.36
CA ARG A 505 3.89 -7.81 46.72
C ARG A 505 3.50 -9.03 47.51
N GLN A 506 3.78 -8.97 48.80
CA GLN A 506 3.31 -9.96 49.77
C GLN A 506 2.04 -9.43 50.45
N VAL A 507 0.90 -10.09 50.16
CA VAL A 507 -0.39 -9.74 50.72
C VAL A 507 -0.95 -10.99 51.42
N GLY A 508 -1.26 -10.88 52.71
CA GLY A 508 -1.79 -12.02 53.47
C GLY A 508 -0.87 -13.24 53.56
N GLY A 509 0.46 -13.03 53.55
CA GLY A 509 1.44 -14.12 53.61
C GLY A 509 1.77 -14.78 52.29
N VAL A 510 1.11 -14.39 51.20
CA VAL A 510 1.34 -14.93 49.83
C VAL A 510 2.03 -13.85 48.97
N THR A 511 3.16 -14.19 48.39
CA THR A 511 3.89 -13.33 47.44
C THR A 511 3.29 -13.54 46.03
N ARG A 512 2.80 -12.47 45.44
CA ARG A 512 2.23 -12.47 44.06
C ARG A 512 2.67 -11.27 43.29
N ASP A 513 2.67 -11.42 41.96
CA ASP A 513 2.91 -10.34 41.02
C ASP A 513 1.60 -9.61 40.70
N TYR A 514 1.66 -8.30 40.72
CA TYR A 514 0.54 -7.40 40.46
C TYR A 514 0.90 -6.48 39.31
N LEU A 515 -0.10 -6.21 38.44
CA LEU A 515 -0.03 -5.10 37.53
C LEU A 515 -0.37 -3.82 38.30
N TYR A 516 0.45 -2.82 38.13
CA TYR A 516 0.29 -1.52 38.73
C TYR A 516 -0.36 -0.56 37.75
N LEU A 517 -1.54 -0.06 38.10
CA LEU A 517 -2.36 0.83 37.27
C LEU A 517 -2.52 2.19 37.95
N GLU A 518 -2.26 3.27 37.22
CA GLU A 518 -2.47 4.65 37.68
C GLU A 518 -3.79 5.19 37.10
N TYR A 519 -4.56 5.83 37.97
CA TYR A 519 -5.84 6.47 37.70
C TYR A 519 -5.74 7.98 37.83
N LYS A 520 -6.85 8.71 37.60
CA LYS A 520 -6.89 10.15 37.71
C LYS A 520 -6.57 10.59 39.15
N GLY A 521 -5.63 11.54 39.30
CA GLY A 521 -5.07 11.95 40.60
C GLY A 521 -3.92 11.06 40.99
N GLU A 522 -3.82 10.69 42.25
CA GLU A 522 -2.76 9.80 42.80
C GLU A 522 -3.29 8.38 43.08
N ASP A 523 -4.50 8.07 42.58
CA ASP A 523 -5.14 6.80 42.83
C ASP A 523 -4.42 5.66 42.07
N ARG A 524 -4.26 4.52 42.77
CA ARG A 524 -3.51 3.35 42.30
C ARG A 524 -4.31 2.07 42.53
N VAL A 525 -4.32 1.17 41.54
CA VAL A 525 -4.92 -0.16 41.65
C VAL A 525 -3.87 -1.22 41.33
N TYR A 526 -3.79 -2.22 42.16
CA TYR A 526 -2.96 -3.39 41.97
C TYR A 526 -3.84 -4.54 41.51
N VAL A 527 -3.69 -4.96 40.26
CA VAL A 527 -4.46 -6.05 39.67
C VAL A 527 -3.62 -7.33 39.70
N PRO A 528 -4.05 -8.37 40.43
CA PRO A 528 -3.34 -9.63 40.40
C PRO A 528 -3.22 -10.20 39.00
N THR A 529 -2.13 -10.91 38.72
CA THR A 529 -1.86 -11.48 37.37
C THR A 529 -2.90 -12.48 36.90
N ASP A 530 -3.59 -13.15 37.81
CA ASP A 530 -4.70 -14.05 37.52
C ASP A 530 -6.00 -13.34 37.08
N GLN A 531 -6.09 -12.01 37.27
CA GLN A 531 -7.22 -11.19 36.83
C GLN A 531 -6.93 -10.40 35.53
N LEU A 532 -5.91 -10.77 34.79
CA LEU A 532 -5.55 -10.13 33.49
C LEU A 532 -6.73 -10.11 32.50
N ALA A 533 -7.60 -11.09 32.56
CA ALA A 533 -8.82 -11.17 31.73
C ALA A 533 -9.80 -9.99 31.93
N LYS A 534 -9.70 -9.25 33.05
CA LYS A 534 -10.48 -8.02 33.30
C LYS A 534 -9.90 -6.78 32.66
N LEU A 535 -8.69 -6.89 32.10
CA LEU A 535 -7.99 -5.80 31.44
C LEU A 535 -8.10 -5.94 29.93
N SER A 536 -8.29 -4.85 29.25
CA SER A 536 -8.20 -4.73 27.81
C SER A 536 -7.38 -3.49 27.45
N ARG A 537 -6.65 -3.55 26.33
CA ARG A 537 -5.92 -2.40 25.84
C ARG A 537 -6.89 -1.30 25.41
N TYR A 538 -6.63 -0.06 25.78
CA TYR A 538 -7.42 1.08 25.27
C TYR A 538 -7.14 1.27 23.77
N LEU A 539 -8.20 1.33 22.99
CA LEU A 539 -8.16 1.54 21.56
C LEU A 539 -9.03 2.75 21.25
N GLY A 540 -8.46 3.95 21.33
CA GLY A 540 -9.14 5.19 20.96
C GLY A 540 -8.45 5.81 19.75
N ALA A 541 -9.19 6.41 18.84
CA ALA A 541 -8.64 7.19 17.74
C ALA A 541 -8.30 8.60 18.27
N GLY A 542 -7.03 8.94 18.29
CA GLY A 542 -6.56 10.31 18.13
C GLY A 542 -6.37 11.20 19.35
N ALA A 543 -6.73 10.84 20.59
CA ALA A 543 -6.40 11.67 21.75
C ALA A 543 -6.11 10.81 22.98
N GLU A 544 -5.21 11.28 23.85
CA GLU A 544 -4.98 10.64 25.16
C GLU A 544 -6.29 10.52 25.94
N PRO A 545 -6.66 9.30 26.36
CA PRO A 545 -7.89 9.14 27.11
C PRO A 545 -7.75 9.78 28.50
N ALA A 546 -8.77 10.52 28.92
CA ALA A 546 -8.84 10.97 30.28
C ALA A 546 -8.91 9.79 31.24
N LEU A 547 -7.96 9.66 32.16
CA LEU A 547 -7.96 8.63 33.20
C LEU A 547 -9.24 8.69 34.02
N SER A 548 -9.80 7.52 34.32
CA SER A 548 -10.98 7.40 35.18
C SER A 548 -10.61 7.71 36.65
N ALA A 549 -11.56 8.31 37.39
CA ALA A 549 -11.43 8.45 38.82
C ALA A 549 -12.00 7.19 39.49
N LEU A 550 -11.31 6.64 40.49
CA LEU A 550 -11.79 5.50 41.26
C LEU A 550 -13.08 5.86 42.02
N GLY A 551 -14.08 4.97 41.99
CA GLY A 551 -15.38 5.21 42.66
C GLY A 551 -16.29 6.24 41.96
N GLY A 552 -15.88 6.81 40.82
CA GLY A 552 -16.64 7.83 40.12
C GLY A 552 -17.83 7.29 39.32
N LYS A 553 -18.97 7.97 39.38
CA LYS A 553 -20.18 7.63 38.61
C LYS A 553 -20.00 7.77 37.10
N ARG A 554 -18.95 8.45 36.64
CA ARG A 554 -18.69 8.70 35.21
C ARG A 554 -18.47 7.43 34.43
N TRP A 555 -17.64 6.51 34.92
CA TRP A 555 -17.41 5.21 34.27
C TRP A 555 -18.66 4.34 34.24
N GLN A 556 -19.39 4.29 35.36
CA GLN A 556 -20.69 3.61 35.43
C GLN A 556 -21.68 4.13 34.38
N ASN A 557 -21.73 5.44 34.20
CA ASN A 557 -22.59 6.08 33.20
C ASN A 557 -22.13 5.78 31.76
N VAL A 558 -20.81 5.75 31.48
CA VAL A 558 -20.28 5.35 30.17
C VAL A 558 -20.62 3.89 29.87
N LYS A 559 -20.41 3.00 30.86
CA LYS A 559 -20.76 1.57 30.75
C LYS A 559 -22.27 1.36 30.54
N ALA A 560 -23.10 2.09 31.28
CA ALA A 560 -24.57 2.03 31.12
C ALA A 560 -25.05 2.59 29.77
N ARG A 561 -24.37 3.66 29.24
CA ARG A 561 -24.68 4.20 27.92
C ARG A 561 -24.28 3.22 26.81
N ALA A 562 -23.10 2.61 26.90
CA ALA A 562 -22.63 1.59 25.97
C ALA A 562 -23.53 0.36 25.97
N ARG A 563 -23.96 -0.12 27.16
CA ARG A 563 -24.93 -1.24 27.29
C ARG A 563 -26.27 -0.89 26.69
N ARG A 564 -26.79 0.32 26.91
CA ARG A 564 -28.07 0.76 26.31
C ARG A 564 -27.97 0.86 24.79
N ALA A 565 -26.87 1.40 24.25
CA ALA A 565 -26.66 1.47 22.81
C ALA A 565 -26.53 0.07 22.19
N ALA A 566 -25.81 -0.84 22.85
CA ALA A 566 -25.71 -2.24 22.41
C ALA A 566 -27.08 -2.97 22.52
N GLY A 567 -27.84 -2.72 23.57
CA GLY A 567 -29.19 -3.27 23.75
C GLY A 567 -30.17 -2.74 22.69
N ALA A 568 -30.11 -1.44 22.35
CA ALA A 568 -30.95 -0.87 21.29
C ALA A 568 -30.60 -1.49 19.91
N LEU A 569 -29.33 -1.63 19.60
CA LEU A 569 -28.86 -2.27 18.36
C LEU A 569 -29.27 -3.75 18.30
N ALA A 570 -29.16 -4.47 19.42
CA ALA A 570 -29.59 -5.85 19.52
C ALA A 570 -31.15 -5.97 19.38
N GLY A 571 -31.89 -5.03 19.94
CA GLY A 571 -33.35 -4.97 19.79
C GLY A 571 -33.79 -4.72 18.36
N GLU A 572 -33.12 -3.80 17.64
CA GLU A 572 -33.38 -3.56 16.21
C GLU A 572 -33.07 -4.81 15.36
N LEU A 573 -31.97 -5.50 15.64
CA LEU A 573 -31.63 -6.75 14.97
C LEU A 573 -32.65 -7.85 15.25
N LEU A 574 -33.06 -8.04 16.51
CA LEU A 574 -34.06 -9.03 16.89
C LEU A 574 -35.40 -8.75 16.21
N ASN A 575 -35.81 -7.48 16.13
CA ASN A 575 -37.08 -7.12 15.45
C ASN A 575 -36.96 -7.44 13.93
N LEU A 576 -35.84 -7.16 13.32
CA LEU A 576 -35.62 -7.45 11.90
C LEU A 576 -35.66 -8.97 11.61
N TYR A 577 -35.08 -9.78 12.47
CA TYR A 577 -35.13 -11.24 12.36
C TYR A 577 -36.53 -11.81 12.67
N ALA A 578 -37.22 -11.24 13.66
CA ALA A 578 -38.61 -11.62 13.96
C ALA A 578 -39.52 -11.29 12.77
N GLU A 579 -39.35 -10.10 12.15
CA GLU A 579 -40.10 -9.70 10.97
C GLU A 579 -39.83 -10.63 9.78
N ARG A 580 -38.56 -11.05 9.59
CA ARG A 580 -38.15 -11.97 8.53
C ARG A 580 -38.76 -13.35 8.72
N ARG A 581 -38.79 -13.89 9.94
CA ARG A 581 -39.39 -15.18 10.26
C ARG A 581 -40.90 -15.23 10.02
N THR A 582 -41.59 -14.10 10.05
CA THR A 582 -43.03 -14.03 9.79
C THR A 582 -43.40 -13.80 8.33
N ARG A 583 -42.40 -13.44 7.49
CA ARG A 583 -42.61 -13.23 6.06
C ARG A 583 -42.45 -14.55 5.30
N ARG A 584 -43.30 -14.76 4.31
CA ARG A 584 -43.13 -15.83 3.35
C ARG A 584 -42.22 -15.32 2.22
N GLY A 585 -41.13 -16.04 1.94
CA GLY A 585 -40.25 -15.87 0.80
C GLY A 585 -40.77 -16.61 -0.42
N HIS A 586 -39.92 -16.69 -1.46
CA HIS A 586 -40.14 -17.50 -2.62
C HIS A 586 -39.49 -18.87 -2.37
N ALA A 587 -40.28 -19.96 -2.45
CA ALA A 587 -39.78 -21.31 -2.36
C ALA A 587 -39.38 -21.78 -3.78
N PHE A 588 -38.09 -21.98 -4.02
CA PHE A 588 -37.59 -22.45 -5.31
C PHE A 588 -37.95 -23.93 -5.50
N PRO A 589 -38.18 -24.37 -6.75
CA PRO A 589 -38.46 -25.78 -7.04
C PRO A 589 -37.21 -26.66 -6.82
N PRO A 590 -37.38 -27.99 -6.68
CA PRO A 590 -36.24 -28.91 -6.72
C PRO A 590 -35.41 -28.76 -8.01
N ASP A 591 -34.17 -29.26 -7.98
CA ASP A 591 -33.21 -29.10 -9.04
C ASP A 591 -33.72 -29.60 -10.40
N GLY A 592 -33.67 -28.71 -11.39
CA GLY A 592 -34.02 -29.02 -12.78
C GLY A 592 -32.80 -29.50 -13.61
N GLU A 593 -33.05 -29.78 -14.89
CA GLU A 593 -32.02 -30.32 -15.81
C GLU A 593 -30.78 -29.42 -15.91
N TRP A 594 -30.95 -28.10 -15.93
CA TRP A 594 -29.84 -27.15 -16.03
C TRP A 594 -28.94 -27.19 -14.82
N GLN A 595 -29.54 -27.36 -13.63
CA GLN A 595 -28.79 -27.49 -12.38
C GLN A 595 -27.94 -28.77 -12.39
N VAL A 596 -28.54 -29.89 -12.76
CA VAL A 596 -27.87 -31.20 -12.84
C VAL A 596 -26.73 -31.16 -13.89
N GLN A 597 -26.98 -30.58 -15.06
CA GLN A 597 -25.97 -30.43 -16.10
C GLN A 597 -24.77 -29.57 -15.63
N MET A 598 -25.04 -28.45 -14.95
CA MET A 598 -24.00 -27.54 -14.46
C MET A 598 -23.16 -28.24 -13.38
N GLU A 599 -23.78 -28.98 -12.48
CA GLU A 599 -23.07 -29.71 -11.41
C GLU A 599 -22.26 -30.86 -11.97
N ALA A 600 -22.76 -31.60 -12.95
CA ALA A 600 -22.02 -32.67 -13.62
C ALA A 600 -20.81 -32.16 -14.42
N ALA A 601 -20.84 -30.91 -14.89
CA ALA A 601 -19.74 -30.24 -15.60
C ALA A 601 -18.68 -29.66 -14.66
N PHE A 602 -18.78 -29.85 -13.32
CA PHE A 602 -17.77 -29.37 -12.39
C PHE A 602 -16.48 -30.19 -12.52
N PRO A 603 -15.33 -29.55 -12.81
CA PRO A 603 -14.11 -30.27 -13.17
C PRO A 603 -13.35 -30.86 -11.97
N TYR A 604 -13.84 -30.62 -10.77
CA TYR A 604 -13.22 -31.09 -9.53
C TYR A 604 -14.18 -31.98 -8.74
N ARG A 605 -13.62 -32.71 -7.78
CA ARG A 605 -14.45 -33.48 -6.83
C ARG A 605 -14.75 -32.62 -5.61
N GLU A 606 -16.02 -32.50 -5.26
CA GLU A 606 -16.45 -31.78 -4.07
C GLU A 606 -15.97 -32.45 -2.79
N THR A 607 -15.61 -31.66 -1.81
CA THR A 607 -15.37 -32.17 -0.45
C THR A 607 -16.70 -32.42 0.27
N ALA A 608 -16.68 -33.24 1.33
CA ALA A 608 -17.88 -33.52 2.12
C ALA A 608 -18.54 -32.22 2.64
N ASP A 609 -17.73 -31.26 3.12
CA ASP A 609 -18.23 -29.99 3.64
C ASP A 609 -18.84 -29.11 2.53
N GLN A 610 -18.30 -29.18 1.31
CA GLN A 610 -18.88 -28.47 0.16
C GLN A 610 -20.24 -29.04 -0.21
N ILE A 611 -20.39 -30.37 -0.20
CA ILE A 611 -21.65 -31.06 -0.47
C ILE A 611 -22.69 -30.67 0.59
N GLU A 612 -22.33 -30.76 1.87
CA GLU A 612 -23.22 -30.37 2.97
C GLU A 612 -23.65 -28.89 2.86
N ALA A 613 -22.71 -27.99 2.54
CA ALA A 613 -23.02 -26.58 2.35
C ALA A 613 -23.94 -26.33 1.16
N ILE A 614 -23.76 -27.05 0.04
CA ILE A 614 -24.61 -26.95 -1.15
C ILE A 614 -26.01 -27.45 -0.83
N GLU A 615 -26.14 -28.62 -0.19
CA GLU A 615 -27.43 -29.17 0.22
C GLU A 615 -28.18 -28.25 1.19
N ALA A 616 -27.48 -27.69 2.17
CA ALA A 616 -28.06 -26.75 3.12
C ALA A 616 -28.56 -25.46 2.44
N VAL A 617 -27.80 -24.89 1.50
CA VAL A 617 -28.23 -23.70 0.72
C VAL A 617 -29.44 -24.02 -0.15
N LYS A 618 -29.43 -25.16 -0.85
CA LYS A 618 -30.57 -25.60 -1.67
C LYS A 618 -31.82 -25.83 -0.83
N GLY A 619 -31.68 -26.51 0.32
CA GLY A 619 -32.78 -26.76 1.24
C GLY A 619 -33.38 -25.47 1.79
N ASP A 620 -32.58 -24.47 2.13
CA ASP A 620 -33.06 -23.16 2.54
C ASP A 620 -33.84 -22.46 1.40
N MET A 621 -33.32 -22.49 0.17
CA MET A 621 -33.96 -21.87 -1.00
C MET A 621 -35.27 -22.55 -1.34
N GLU A 622 -35.44 -23.84 -1.07
CA GLU A 622 -36.66 -24.61 -1.27
C GLU A 622 -37.70 -24.39 -0.16
N SER A 623 -37.29 -23.69 0.93
CA SER A 623 -38.19 -23.35 2.04
C SER A 623 -39.08 -22.13 1.74
N GLU A 624 -40.28 -22.05 2.33
CA GLU A 624 -41.09 -20.83 2.30
C GLU A 624 -40.48 -19.69 3.14
N GLN A 625 -39.48 -19.96 3.95
CA GLN A 625 -38.79 -18.94 4.76
C GLN A 625 -37.60 -18.38 3.98
N PRO A 626 -37.45 -17.05 3.84
CA PRO A 626 -36.31 -16.47 3.12
C PRO A 626 -34.96 -16.88 3.76
N MET A 627 -34.06 -17.42 2.99
CA MET A 627 -32.70 -17.80 3.42
C MET A 627 -31.90 -16.61 3.95
N ASP A 628 -31.26 -16.72 5.09
CA ASP A 628 -30.13 -15.83 5.51
C ASP A 628 -28.97 -16.69 6.02
N ARG A 629 -28.21 -17.22 5.10
CA ARG A 629 -27.12 -18.14 5.41
C ARG A 629 -25.77 -17.46 5.26
N LEU A 630 -24.88 -17.75 6.22
CA LEU A 630 -23.47 -17.39 6.15
C LEU A 630 -22.64 -18.61 5.80
N LEU A 631 -21.97 -18.57 4.68
CA LEU A 631 -21.01 -19.58 4.25
C LEU A 631 -19.59 -19.14 4.62
N CYS A 632 -19.00 -19.83 5.58
CA CYS A 632 -17.64 -19.63 6.03
C CYS A 632 -16.70 -20.67 5.44
N GLY A 633 -15.49 -20.27 5.08
CA GLY A 633 -14.45 -21.19 4.61
C GLY A 633 -13.20 -20.41 4.22
N ASP A 634 -12.03 -21.02 4.30
CA ASP A 634 -10.79 -20.33 3.95
C ASP A 634 -10.74 -19.98 2.44
N VAL A 635 -9.81 -19.09 2.06
CA VAL A 635 -9.63 -18.68 0.66
C VAL A 635 -9.29 -19.91 -0.20
N GLY A 636 -10.03 -20.12 -1.31
CA GLY A 636 -9.85 -21.27 -2.19
C GLY A 636 -10.54 -22.56 -1.75
N PHE A 637 -11.44 -22.52 -0.74
CA PHE A 637 -12.23 -23.70 -0.32
C PHE A 637 -13.54 -23.89 -1.11
N GLY A 638 -13.71 -23.19 -2.22
CA GLY A 638 -14.83 -23.41 -3.14
C GLY A 638 -16.12 -22.68 -2.78
N LYS A 639 -16.12 -21.68 -1.90
CA LYS A 639 -17.30 -20.86 -1.57
C LYS A 639 -17.99 -20.28 -2.81
N THR A 640 -17.23 -19.88 -3.82
CA THR A 640 -17.76 -19.33 -5.07
C THR A 640 -18.57 -20.37 -5.87
N GLU A 641 -18.20 -21.65 -5.82
CA GLU A 641 -18.95 -22.72 -6.47
C GLU A 641 -20.33 -22.91 -5.81
N VAL A 642 -20.40 -22.88 -4.48
CA VAL A 642 -21.68 -22.93 -3.75
C VAL A 642 -22.57 -21.75 -4.16
N ALA A 643 -22.01 -20.55 -4.21
CA ALA A 643 -22.72 -19.34 -4.64
C ALA A 643 -23.22 -19.43 -6.09
N LEU A 644 -22.43 -20.01 -6.99
CA LEU A 644 -22.77 -20.19 -8.38
C LEU A 644 -23.94 -21.18 -8.52
N ARG A 645 -23.94 -22.29 -7.76
CA ARG A 645 -25.05 -23.28 -7.77
C ARG A 645 -26.36 -22.65 -7.26
N ALA A 646 -26.28 -21.81 -6.21
CA ALA A 646 -27.44 -21.05 -5.76
C ALA A 646 -27.94 -20.07 -6.82
N ALA A 647 -27.06 -19.38 -7.53
CA ALA A 647 -27.45 -18.46 -8.61
C ALA A 647 -28.11 -19.19 -9.79
N VAL A 648 -27.62 -20.37 -10.17
CA VAL A 648 -28.24 -21.20 -11.23
C VAL A 648 -29.61 -21.70 -10.80
N LYS A 649 -29.75 -22.11 -9.54
CA LYS A 649 -31.07 -22.50 -9.01
C LYS A 649 -32.09 -21.36 -9.09
N ALA A 650 -31.68 -20.13 -8.73
CA ALA A 650 -32.53 -18.96 -8.87
C ALA A 650 -32.87 -18.65 -10.33
N ALA A 651 -31.88 -18.66 -11.22
CA ALA A 651 -32.04 -18.38 -12.66
C ALA A 651 -32.90 -19.44 -13.36
N SER A 652 -32.80 -20.70 -12.93
CA SER A 652 -33.62 -21.81 -13.48
C SER A 652 -35.11 -21.63 -13.20
N ASP A 653 -35.48 -20.89 -12.16
CA ASP A 653 -36.85 -20.55 -11.82
C ASP A 653 -37.26 -19.13 -12.28
N GLY A 654 -36.45 -18.51 -13.16
CA GLY A 654 -36.71 -17.17 -13.71
C GLY A 654 -36.48 -16.03 -12.75
N LYS A 655 -35.86 -16.26 -11.58
CA LYS A 655 -35.50 -15.22 -10.62
C LYS A 655 -34.11 -14.68 -10.86
N GLN A 656 -33.94 -13.39 -10.63
CA GLN A 656 -32.67 -12.74 -10.80
C GLN A 656 -31.78 -12.85 -9.55
N THR A 657 -30.47 -12.93 -9.81
CA THR A 657 -29.43 -12.93 -8.76
C THR A 657 -28.62 -11.66 -8.81
N MET A 658 -28.41 -11.01 -7.66
CA MET A 658 -27.48 -9.91 -7.51
C MET A 658 -26.28 -10.37 -6.66
N MET A 659 -25.06 -10.26 -7.19
CA MET A 659 -23.83 -10.62 -6.45
C MET A 659 -22.98 -9.39 -6.17
N LEU A 660 -22.76 -9.11 -4.89
CA LEU A 660 -21.97 -7.99 -4.38
C LEU A 660 -20.56 -8.45 -4.00
N ALA A 661 -19.55 -7.79 -4.58
CA ALA A 661 -18.15 -7.97 -4.22
C ALA A 661 -17.55 -6.69 -3.64
N PRO A 662 -16.61 -6.78 -2.68
CA PRO A 662 -16.05 -5.59 -2.01
C PRO A 662 -15.14 -4.74 -2.91
N THR A 663 -14.52 -5.34 -3.92
CA THR A 663 -13.58 -4.67 -4.83
C THR A 663 -13.91 -4.94 -6.29
N THR A 664 -13.47 -4.04 -7.18
CA THR A 664 -13.65 -4.18 -8.63
C THR A 664 -12.96 -5.44 -9.19
N ILE A 665 -11.79 -5.77 -8.67
CA ILE A 665 -11.03 -6.96 -9.08
C ILE A 665 -11.79 -8.24 -8.72
N LEU A 666 -12.36 -8.33 -7.52
CA LEU A 666 -13.16 -9.48 -7.11
C LEU A 666 -14.45 -9.59 -7.93
N ALA A 667 -15.10 -8.47 -8.24
CA ALA A 667 -16.28 -8.48 -9.12
C ALA A 667 -15.93 -9.02 -10.52
N GLN A 668 -14.80 -8.62 -11.07
CA GLN A 668 -14.31 -9.12 -12.37
C GLN A 668 -13.93 -10.61 -12.31
N GLN A 669 -13.28 -11.05 -11.23
CA GLN A 669 -12.95 -12.46 -11.03
C GLN A 669 -14.21 -13.33 -10.92
N HIS A 670 -15.19 -12.93 -10.13
CA HIS A 670 -16.47 -13.63 -10.04
C HIS A 670 -17.17 -13.67 -11.40
N PHE A 671 -17.20 -12.54 -12.11
CA PHE A 671 -17.77 -12.52 -13.45
C PHE A 671 -17.06 -13.48 -14.40
N GLY A 672 -15.73 -13.54 -14.37
CA GLY A 672 -14.94 -14.49 -15.17
C GLY A 672 -15.31 -15.94 -14.88
N THR A 673 -15.33 -16.30 -13.58
CA THR A 673 -15.67 -17.66 -13.11
C THR A 673 -17.10 -18.04 -13.50
N PHE A 674 -18.08 -17.16 -13.26
CA PHE A 674 -19.46 -17.40 -13.61
C PHE A 674 -19.63 -17.55 -15.13
N ARG A 675 -18.99 -16.70 -15.92
CA ARG A 675 -19.04 -16.78 -17.38
C ARG A 675 -18.49 -18.09 -17.93
N GLU A 676 -17.35 -18.56 -17.38
CA GLU A 676 -16.79 -19.86 -17.78
C GLU A 676 -17.72 -21.02 -17.46
N ARG A 677 -18.25 -21.03 -16.25
CA ARG A 677 -19.08 -22.11 -15.74
C ARG A 677 -20.48 -22.15 -16.38
N LEU A 678 -20.99 -21.02 -16.83
CA LEU A 678 -22.30 -20.87 -17.45
C LEU A 678 -22.27 -20.82 -18.98
N ALA A 679 -21.08 -20.99 -19.60
CA ALA A 679 -20.88 -20.79 -21.04
C ALA A 679 -21.78 -21.69 -21.92
N GLU A 680 -22.11 -22.88 -21.44
CA GLU A 680 -22.94 -23.86 -22.17
C GLU A 680 -24.41 -23.85 -21.75
N LEU A 681 -24.81 -22.95 -20.85
CA LEU A 681 -26.15 -22.85 -20.30
C LEU A 681 -26.86 -21.60 -20.82
N PRO A 682 -28.20 -21.59 -20.87
CA PRO A 682 -28.95 -20.47 -21.44
C PRO A 682 -29.08 -19.25 -20.51
N PHE A 683 -28.22 -19.10 -19.55
CA PHE A 683 -28.29 -18.02 -18.57
C PHE A 683 -27.47 -16.82 -18.99
N THR A 684 -28.04 -15.63 -18.75
CA THR A 684 -27.47 -14.35 -19.11
C THR A 684 -26.83 -13.68 -17.88
N LEU A 685 -25.60 -13.21 -18.02
CA LEU A 685 -24.91 -12.51 -16.94
C LEU A 685 -24.19 -11.28 -17.45
N ASP A 686 -24.07 -10.29 -16.59
CA ASP A 686 -23.25 -9.10 -16.81
C ASP A 686 -22.68 -8.59 -15.48
N TRP A 687 -21.78 -7.62 -15.55
CA TRP A 687 -21.17 -7.05 -14.35
C TRP A 687 -21.07 -5.54 -14.41
N VAL A 688 -21.00 -4.90 -13.23
CA VAL A 688 -20.99 -3.45 -13.08
C VAL A 688 -19.83 -3.04 -12.16
N SER A 689 -18.92 -2.24 -12.69
CA SER A 689 -17.82 -1.68 -11.90
C SER A 689 -17.32 -0.37 -12.50
N ARG A 690 -16.40 0.29 -11.80
CA ARG A 690 -15.70 1.48 -12.30
C ARG A 690 -14.82 1.22 -13.54
N LEU A 691 -14.47 -0.03 -13.79
CA LEU A 691 -13.64 -0.44 -14.92
C LEU A 691 -14.43 -0.58 -16.23
N ARG A 692 -15.76 -0.39 -16.22
CA ARG A 692 -16.59 -0.45 -17.43
C ARG A 692 -17.06 0.94 -17.86
N ARG A 693 -17.24 1.10 -19.15
CA ARG A 693 -17.73 2.36 -19.72
C ARG A 693 -19.12 2.70 -19.19
N PRO A 694 -19.41 3.98 -18.90
CA PRO A 694 -20.72 4.38 -18.36
C PRO A 694 -21.92 3.91 -19.20
N ALA A 695 -21.76 3.87 -20.53
CA ALA A 695 -22.79 3.38 -21.44
C ALA A 695 -23.07 1.87 -21.24
N GLU A 696 -22.04 1.06 -21.07
CA GLU A 696 -22.16 -0.38 -20.82
C GLU A 696 -22.81 -0.66 -19.47
N VAL A 697 -22.40 0.11 -18.43
CA VAL A 697 -23.02 0.04 -17.11
C VAL A 697 -24.51 0.37 -17.19
N LYS A 698 -24.87 1.45 -17.88
CA LYS A 698 -26.26 1.85 -18.05
C LYS A 698 -27.07 0.78 -18.80
N GLU A 699 -26.50 0.18 -19.81
CA GLU A 699 -27.16 -0.89 -20.56
C GLU A 699 -27.32 -2.17 -19.74
N ALA A 700 -26.30 -2.58 -18.96
CA ALA A 700 -26.40 -3.71 -18.06
C ALA A 700 -27.51 -3.50 -17.01
N LEU A 701 -27.60 -2.30 -16.42
CA LEU A 701 -28.64 -1.95 -15.45
C LEU A 701 -30.04 -1.94 -16.10
N ARG A 702 -30.17 -1.40 -17.31
CA ARG A 702 -31.45 -1.43 -18.07
C ARG A 702 -31.89 -2.88 -18.31
N ARG A 703 -30.99 -3.72 -18.79
CA ARG A 703 -31.26 -5.14 -19.06
C ARG A 703 -31.65 -5.89 -17.79
N PHE A 704 -31.00 -5.58 -16.65
CA PHE A 704 -31.33 -6.18 -15.36
C PHE A 704 -32.72 -5.74 -14.87
N GLU A 705 -33.05 -4.46 -15.01
CA GLU A 705 -34.39 -3.94 -14.68
C GLU A 705 -35.50 -4.54 -15.57
N ALA A 706 -35.17 -4.81 -16.85
CA ALA A 706 -36.08 -5.44 -17.80
C ALA A 706 -36.24 -6.97 -17.62
N GLY A 707 -35.49 -7.61 -16.73
CA GLY A 707 -35.48 -9.06 -16.55
C GLY A 707 -34.74 -9.82 -17.66
N GLU A 708 -33.92 -9.12 -18.47
CA GLU A 708 -33.13 -9.71 -19.56
C GLU A 708 -31.77 -10.28 -19.09
N LEU A 709 -31.43 -10.05 -17.84
CA LEU A 709 -30.23 -10.59 -17.19
C LEU A 709 -30.62 -11.41 -15.97
N ASP A 710 -30.11 -12.64 -15.90
CA ASP A 710 -30.35 -13.55 -14.77
C ASP A 710 -29.40 -13.24 -13.60
N VAL A 711 -28.14 -12.87 -13.90
CA VAL A 711 -27.13 -12.60 -12.87
C VAL A 711 -26.46 -11.26 -13.13
N LEU A 712 -26.45 -10.40 -12.11
CA LEU A 712 -25.71 -9.14 -12.15
C LEU A 712 -24.67 -9.09 -11.01
N ILE A 713 -23.39 -9.00 -11.39
CA ILE A 713 -22.25 -8.99 -10.46
C ILE A 713 -21.71 -7.57 -10.39
N GLY A 714 -21.36 -7.09 -9.18
CA GLY A 714 -20.75 -5.77 -9.08
C GLY A 714 -20.32 -5.40 -7.68
N THR A 715 -19.82 -4.17 -7.56
CA THR A 715 -19.40 -3.60 -6.28
C THR A 715 -20.57 -2.90 -5.59
N HIS A 716 -20.26 -2.08 -4.57
CA HIS A 716 -21.25 -1.23 -3.88
C HIS A 716 -22.11 -0.37 -4.82
N ARG A 717 -21.73 -0.19 -6.09
CA ARG A 717 -22.51 0.47 -7.13
C ARG A 717 -23.91 -0.18 -7.28
N LEU A 718 -24.00 -1.51 -7.07
CA LEU A 718 -25.27 -2.23 -7.11
C LEU A 718 -26.27 -1.82 -6.02
N LEU A 719 -25.81 -1.20 -4.94
CA LEU A 719 -26.67 -0.70 -3.84
C LEU A 719 -27.18 0.73 -4.10
N SER A 720 -26.87 1.34 -5.22
CA SER A 720 -27.33 2.69 -5.56
C SER A 720 -28.82 2.68 -5.88
N ARG A 721 -29.51 3.79 -5.61
CA ARG A 721 -30.98 3.90 -5.74
C ARG A 721 -31.52 3.71 -7.17
N ASP A 722 -30.68 3.92 -8.16
CA ASP A 722 -31.00 3.75 -9.57
C ASP A 722 -30.88 2.31 -10.06
N VAL A 723 -30.38 1.40 -9.24
CA VAL A 723 -30.32 -0.04 -9.56
C VAL A 723 -31.60 -0.71 -9.11
N ARG A 724 -32.32 -1.24 -10.10
CA ARG A 724 -33.54 -1.98 -9.87
C ARG A 724 -33.46 -3.33 -10.54
N ALA A 725 -33.95 -4.35 -9.87
CA ALA A 725 -34.12 -5.67 -10.44
C ALA A 725 -35.57 -5.84 -10.90
N GLY A 726 -35.79 -6.55 -11.99
CA GLY A 726 -37.12 -6.90 -12.46
C GLY A 726 -37.80 -7.86 -11.48
N ASP A 727 -37.12 -8.95 -11.10
CA ASP A 727 -37.61 -9.96 -10.16
C ASP A 727 -36.43 -10.60 -9.38
N LEU A 728 -35.94 -9.89 -8.36
CA LEU A 728 -34.81 -10.35 -7.53
C LEU A 728 -35.25 -11.48 -6.59
N GLY A 729 -34.65 -12.66 -6.73
CA GLY A 729 -34.85 -13.81 -5.85
C GLY A 729 -33.68 -14.08 -4.91
N LEU A 730 -32.44 -13.83 -5.34
CA LEU A 730 -31.25 -14.16 -4.58
C LEU A 730 -30.27 -12.98 -4.51
N LEU A 731 -29.75 -12.71 -3.30
CA LEU A 731 -28.69 -11.76 -3.05
C LEU A 731 -27.46 -12.50 -2.50
N ILE A 732 -26.35 -12.46 -3.23
CA ILE A 732 -25.07 -13.00 -2.78
C ILE A 732 -24.18 -11.85 -2.35
N VAL A 733 -23.58 -11.94 -1.16
CA VAL A 733 -22.71 -10.89 -0.62
C VAL A 733 -21.35 -11.48 -0.27
N ASP A 734 -20.32 -11.12 -1.01
CA ASP A 734 -18.95 -11.56 -0.71
C ASP A 734 -18.30 -10.59 0.26
N GLU A 735 -17.69 -11.13 1.35
CA GLU A 735 -16.98 -10.37 2.40
C GLU A 735 -17.81 -9.20 2.98
N GLU A 736 -19.03 -9.50 3.48
CA GLU A 736 -20.00 -8.52 4.02
C GLU A 736 -19.36 -7.52 5.00
N GLN A 737 -18.32 -7.90 5.73
CA GLN A 737 -17.63 -7.06 6.70
C GLN A 737 -16.93 -5.84 6.08
N ARG A 738 -16.59 -5.89 4.81
CA ARG A 738 -15.88 -4.81 4.10
C ARG A 738 -16.79 -3.68 3.62
N PHE A 739 -18.11 -3.82 3.78
CA PHE A 739 -19.06 -2.78 3.42
C PHE A 739 -19.24 -1.75 4.53
N GLY A 740 -19.35 -0.47 4.15
CA GLY A 740 -19.56 0.64 5.08
C GLY A 740 -20.97 0.64 5.73
N VAL A 741 -21.16 1.50 6.74
CA VAL A 741 -22.41 1.55 7.54
C VAL A 741 -23.64 1.84 6.68
N LYS A 742 -23.57 2.83 5.76
CA LYS A 742 -24.69 3.17 4.86
C LYS A 742 -25.06 2.02 3.93
N GLN A 743 -24.07 1.30 3.44
CA GLN A 743 -24.25 0.14 2.56
C GLN A 743 -24.89 -1.03 3.30
N LYS A 744 -24.49 -1.26 4.55
CA LYS A 744 -25.10 -2.29 5.41
C LYS A 744 -26.58 -2.01 5.71
N GLU A 745 -26.96 -0.75 5.82
CA GLU A 745 -28.36 -0.38 6.02
C GLU A 745 -29.22 -0.68 4.77
N LEU A 746 -28.71 -0.36 3.58
CA LEU A 746 -29.37 -0.73 2.32
C LEU A 746 -29.46 -2.24 2.13
N LEU A 747 -28.40 -2.97 2.48
CA LEU A 747 -28.41 -4.44 2.49
C LEU A 747 -29.48 -5.00 3.43
N ARG A 748 -29.67 -4.41 4.61
CA ARG A 748 -30.73 -4.82 5.56
C ARG A 748 -32.12 -4.76 4.93
N GLN A 749 -32.41 -3.70 4.18
CA GLN A 749 -33.71 -3.54 3.52
C GLN A 749 -33.94 -4.56 2.41
N LEU A 750 -32.88 -4.90 1.65
CA LEU A 750 -32.94 -5.95 0.62
C LEU A 750 -33.11 -7.34 1.24
N LYS A 751 -32.41 -7.62 2.34
CA LYS A 751 -32.46 -8.87 3.09
C LYS A 751 -33.88 -9.27 3.57
N LEU A 752 -34.79 -8.34 3.70
CA LEU A 752 -36.18 -8.61 4.13
C LEU A 752 -37.04 -9.25 3.02
N LYS A 753 -36.61 -9.22 1.78
CA LYS A 753 -37.48 -9.55 0.62
C LYS A 753 -36.99 -10.74 -0.18
N VAL A 754 -35.74 -11.14 -0.08
CA VAL A 754 -35.08 -12.13 -0.93
C VAL A 754 -34.21 -13.07 -0.12
N ASP A 755 -33.85 -14.18 -0.70
CA ASP A 755 -32.83 -15.08 -0.14
C ASP A 755 -31.46 -14.43 -0.13
N VAL A 756 -30.70 -14.65 0.93
CA VAL A 756 -29.41 -14.06 1.13
C VAL A 756 -28.36 -15.10 1.47
N LEU A 757 -27.34 -15.18 0.65
CA LEU A 757 -26.13 -15.97 0.87
C LEU A 757 -24.93 -15.05 1.07
N ALA A 758 -24.39 -15.00 2.28
CA ALA A 758 -23.16 -14.24 2.55
C ALA A 758 -21.96 -15.17 2.58
N LEU A 759 -20.88 -14.78 1.92
CA LEU A 759 -19.61 -15.51 1.87
C LEU A 759 -18.58 -14.80 2.75
N SER A 760 -17.79 -15.55 3.52
CA SER A 760 -16.69 -14.98 4.31
C SER A 760 -15.53 -15.94 4.42
N ALA A 761 -14.31 -15.42 4.18
CA ALA A 761 -13.06 -16.14 4.45
C ALA A 761 -12.62 -16.00 5.91
N THR A 762 -13.07 -14.95 6.60
CA THR A 762 -12.76 -14.67 7.99
C THR A 762 -14.03 -14.30 8.72
N PRO A 763 -14.68 -15.22 9.40
CA PRO A 763 -15.88 -14.91 10.18
C PRO A 763 -15.55 -13.88 11.25
N ILE A 764 -16.27 -12.76 11.23
CA ILE A 764 -16.11 -11.73 12.24
C ILE A 764 -16.75 -12.24 13.54
N PRO A 765 -16.12 -12.01 14.72
CA PRO A 765 -16.64 -12.46 16.00
C PRO A 765 -18.11 -12.10 16.25
N ARG A 766 -18.57 -10.94 15.76
CA ARG A 766 -19.97 -10.48 15.87
C ARG A 766 -20.93 -11.33 15.05
N THR A 767 -20.56 -11.68 13.84
CA THR A 767 -21.37 -12.52 12.94
C THR A 767 -21.45 -13.94 13.50
N LEU A 768 -20.36 -14.44 14.04
CA LEU A 768 -20.29 -15.74 14.70
C LEU A 768 -21.15 -15.75 15.99
N GLN A 769 -21.11 -14.68 16.79
CA GLN A 769 -21.96 -14.57 17.99
C GLN A 769 -23.44 -14.51 17.66
N ILE A 770 -23.83 -13.81 16.60
CA ILE A 770 -25.22 -13.74 16.12
C ILE A 770 -25.67 -15.10 15.63
N SER A 771 -24.81 -15.84 14.94
CA SER A 771 -25.12 -17.16 14.42
C SER A 771 -25.20 -18.23 15.51
N LEU A 772 -24.25 -18.21 16.45
CA LEU A 772 -24.29 -19.08 17.63
C LEU A 772 -25.52 -18.82 18.52
N ALA A 773 -26.13 -17.64 18.42
CA ALA A 773 -27.39 -17.33 19.10
C ALA A 773 -28.65 -17.86 18.36
N GLY A 774 -28.48 -18.60 17.25
CA GLY A 774 -29.60 -19.17 16.47
C GLY A 774 -30.37 -18.13 15.64
N LEU A 775 -29.73 -16.96 15.39
CA LEU A 775 -30.34 -15.87 14.62
C LEU A 775 -30.01 -15.93 13.12
N ARG A 776 -28.98 -16.65 12.73
CA ARG A 776 -28.55 -16.80 11.32
C ARG A 776 -27.99 -18.19 11.10
N ASP A 777 -28.33 -18.81 9.98
CA ASP A 777 -27.81 -20.13 9.63
C ASP A 777 -26.37 -20.02 9.14
N ILE A 778 -25.52 -20.99 9.53
CA ILE A 778 -24.11 -21.06 9.13
C ILE A 778 -23.82 -22.40 8.48
N SER A 779 -23.06 -22.33 7.37
CA SER A 779 -22.34 -23.49 6.82
C SER A 779 -20.85 -23.20 6.82
N THR A 780 -20.03 -24.18 7.22
CA THR A 780 -18.56 -24.06 7.25
C THR A 780 -17.94 -25.06 6.32
N ILE A 781 -16.96 -24.62 5.52
CA ILE A 781 -16.12 -25.49 4.70
C ILE A 781 -14.72 -25.48 5.34
N GLU A 782 -14.39 -26.57 6.02
CA GLU A 782 -13.11 -26.72 6.74
C GLU A 782 -12.12 -27.62 5.98
N THR A 783 -12.63 -28.48 5.11
CA THR A 783 -11.83 -29.39 4.31
C THR A 783 -11.33 -28.75 3.03
N PRO A 784 -10.01 -28.65 2.82
CA PRO A 784 -9.46 -28.10 1.59
C PRO A 784 -9.75 -29.03 0.38
N PRO A 785 -10.01 -28.49 -0.81
CA PRO A 785 -10.17 -29.29 -2.02
C PRO A 785 -8.87 -30.01 -2.41
N GLU A 786 -8.99 -31.08 -3.21
CA GLU A 786 -7.84 -31.85 -3.71
C GLU A 786 -6.84 -30.94 -4.42
N GLY A 787 -5.55 -31.14 -4.13
CA GLY A 787 -4.47 -30.33 -4.71
C GLY A 787 -4.07 -29.10 -3.90
N ARG A 788 -4.86 -28.69 -2.91
CA ARG A 788 -4.46 -27.59 -2.01
C ARG A 788 -3.61 -28.10 -0.86
N ARG A 789 -2.37 -27.62 -0.78
CA ARG A 789 -1.49 -27.94 0.35
C ARG A 789 -1.89 -27.15 1.58
N PRO A 790 -2.09 -27.77 2.76
CA PRO A 790 -2.43 -27.08 3.98
C PRO A 790 -1.28 -26.16 4.41
N VAL A 791 -1.62 -25.00 4.98
CA VAL A 791 -0.67 -24.08 5.61
C VAL A 791 -0.30 -24.67 6.97
N ARG A 792 0.96 -25.09 7.14
CA ARG A 792 1.47 -25.51 8.46
C ARG A 792 1.69 -24.26 9.30
N THR A 793 0.97 -24.16 10.39
CA THR A 793 1.11 -23.06 11.35
C THR A 793 1.93 -23.54 12.54
N TYR A 794 3.03 -22.85 12.81
CA TYR A 794 3.82 -23.05 14.02
C TYR A 794 3.56 -21.90 14.98
N VAL A 795 3.22 -22.25 16.22
CA VAL A 795 3.06 -21.29 17.32
C VAL A 795 4.15 -21.60 18.34
N GLY A 796 5.07 -20.66 18.51
CA GLY A 796 6.20 -20.81 19.44
C GLY A 796 6.76 -19.43 19.84
N PRO A 797 7.72 -19.39 20.77
CA PRO A 797 8.46 -18.17 21.02
C PRO A 797 9.17 -17.70 19.75
N TYR A 798 9.40 -16.38 19.67
CA TYR A 798 10.14 -15.82 18.53
C TYR A 798 11.56 -16.38 18.51
N ASP A 799 11.90 -17.02 17.42
CA ASP A 799 13.23 -17.57 17.16
C ASP A 799 13.71 -17.03 15.81
N GLU A 800 14.81 -16.28 15.85
CA GLU A 800 15.39 -15.65 14.66
C GLU A 800 15.86 -16.67 13.61
N ASP A 801 16.25 -17.88 14.05
CA ASP A 801 16.71 -18.96 13.16
C ASP A 801 15.54 -19.71 12.50
N LEU A 802 14.34 -19.66 13.09
CA LEU A 802 13.11 -20.25 12.57
C LEU A 802 12.30 -19.31 11.68
N VAL A 803 12.51 -17.99 11.79
CA VAL A 803 11.81 -16.93 11.06
C VAL A 803 12.68 -16.37 9.95
#